data_b30d7f8424c8263535c87400b5175468
#
_entry.id   b30d7f8424c8263535c87400b5175468
#
_cell.length_a   1.000
_cell.length_b   1.000
_cell.length_c   1.000
_cell.angle_alpha   90.00
_cell.angle_beta   90.00
_cell.angle_gamma   90.00
#
_symmetry.space_group_name_H-M   'P 1'
#
loop_
_entity.id
_entity.type
_entity.pdbx_description
1 polymer ?
#
loop_
_entity_poly.entity_id
_entity_poly.type
_entity_poly.pdbx_seq_one_letter_code
_entity_poly.pdbx_strand_id
1 'polypeptide(L)'
;MLYSKENDTFATINETQTKKLLFMDKYSFLNAASTAFFGDLYDKYLENPDAIEPSWRAFFQGFDFGQEQYGSSIEEAVPVMVQQVVNNDAAATSGLSEKVKKEFGVLNLINAYRTYGHLHAQISPLSERESLLPNLSLENFGLSSNDLAIVFDAASEIGLPPSPLSTIVNTLKATYCQSVGVEYQYIRDEQVRKWFDKRLQQHNNTTQLSKEQKLHLLKKLNEATSFENFLHTKYVGQKRFSLEGNDSLVAGLDFLVEAAADKGVTHLVLGMAHRGRLNVLANVFGKNPQDIFSEFDGKDYEMDDWFDGDVKYHLGISSERVTQSGKKVDMNLVPNPSHLETVAAVVGGIMRAKQDHYCQDNNRKGLPIIIHGDAAVSGQGIVYETVQMCGLPGFTTAGTIHIVVNNQVGFTTNYTDSRSSLYCTDIAKVNDSPVLHVNADDAEAVVHTFLLALEYRQHFGKDVYIDLVGYRKYGHNEGDEPRFTQPKMYKTIGKHDNPRNIYAQKLIAEGVVNQVALTAMENNYKAKLDNDLETSRKEPLTVIKPFMQTEWQGFELANPETMLKKVNTQISKETLTEIATLLTELPEGKNFMNKVKKVVADRKEGFFQNNHIDWGMAELLAYGSLLAEGFDVRLTGEDVQRGTFSHRHVVVKTDDTEEAHNFLHQLKKKDSLAKGNFYIYNSLLSEYGVLGYEYGYAMASPNTLTIWEAQFGDFSNGAQIMLDQYISCGEDKWKVQDGLVMLLPHGYEGQGAEHSSARIERYLQLCAENNMYVTNCTTPANFFHLLRRQMITNFRKPLVVFTPKSLLRHPQVISTVEDLATGQFEEVLKDPVVAAEKVKRVVFCSGRFYYDLYAEREKLGREDVALVRIEQLFPLPVAQLQEVIALYANATEYIWAQEEPKNMGAYGYMLMNFDLVKWRYVGTPAYAAPASGSHTRDRKRHNAVIAKVFE
;
A
#
# COMPACT_ATOMS: atom_id res chain seq x y z
N MET A 1 33.86 -36.10 -15.09
CA MET A 1 34.77 -36.98 -14.33
C MET A 1 35.06 -36.25 -13.03
N LEU A 2 34.58 -36.62 -11.90
CA LEU A 2 34.40 -37.81 -11.13
C LEU A 2 33.22 -37.69 -10.20
N TYR A 3 32.29 -38.62 -10.29
CA TYR A 3 31.30 -38.94 -9.25
C TYR A 3 31.96 -40.04 -8.36
N SER A 4 31.87 -39.91 -7.07
CA SER A 4 31.82 -41.03 -6.12
C SER A 4 31.11 -40.55 -4.87
N LYS A 5 29.87 -41.03 -4.66
CA LYS A 5 29.43 -41.98 -3.63
C LYS A 5 29.81 -41.62 -2.18
N GLU A 6 28.72 -41.36 -1.44
CA GLU A 6 28.49 -41.80 -0.04
C GLU A 6 27.31 -40.96 0.50
N ASN A 7 26.32 -41.41 1.20
CA ASN A 7 25.78 -42.70 1.58
C ASN A 7 24.42 -42.42 2.20
N ASP A 8 23.54 -43.35 1.98
CA ASP A 8 22.25 -43.50 2.66
C ASP A 8 22.33 -43.33 4.18
N THR A 9 21.49 -42.47 4.71
CA THR A 9 20.88 -42.61 6.04
C THR A 9 19.42 -42.18 5.96
N PHE A 10 18.60 -43.04 5.36
CA PHE A 10 17.15 -43.05 5.69
C PHE A 10 17.01 -43.65 7.07
N ALA A 11 16.74 -42.81 8.04
CA ALA A 11 16.30 -43.26 9.36
C ALA A 11 15.01 -44.07 9.18
N THR A 12 15.08 -45.33 9.57
CA THR A 12 13.94 -46.21 9.72
C THR A 12 12.89 -45.56 10.63
N ILE A 13 11.81 -45.10 10.03
CA ILE A 13 10.62 -44.64 10.74
C ILE A 13 10.06 -45.88 11.43
N ASN A 14 10.02 -45.85 12.74
CA ASN A 14 9.57 -46.95 13.61
C ASN A 14 8.11 -47.30 13.25
N GLU A 15 7.78 -48.59 13.12
CA GLU A 15 6.43 -49.09 12.78
C GLU A 15 5.33 -48.50 13.66
N THR A 16 5.67 -48.09 14.89
CA THR A 16 4.76 -47.39 15.82
C THR A 16 4.38 -45.97 15.35
N GLN A 17 5.26 -45.25 14.62
CA GLN A 17 4.95 -43.92 14.06
C GLN A 17 4.12 -44.03 12.79
N THR A 18 4.35 -45.06 11.97
CA THR A 18 3.54 -45.29 10.76
C THR A 18 2.13 -45.74 11.13
N LYS A 19 1.95 -46.52 12.21
CA LYS A 19 0.63 -46.86 12.75
C LYS A 19 -0.09 -45.64 13.33
N LYS A 20 0.63 -44.69 13.95
CA LYS A 20 0.06 -43.43 14.45
C LYS A 20 -0.41 -42.51 13.32
N LEU A 21 0.32 -42.47 12.18
CA LEU A 21 -0.07 -41.69 11.01
C LEU A 21 -1.25 -42.31 10.25
N LEU A 22 -1.35 -43.64 10.16
CA LEU A 22 -2.50 -44.32 9.56
C LEU A 22 -3.78 -44.24 10.46
N PHE A 23 -3.61 -44.05 11.76
CA PHE A 23 -4.72 -43.86 12.70
C PHE A 23 -5.32 -42.44 12.60
N MET A 24 -4.53 -41.42 12.19
CA MET A 24 -4.98 -40.03 12.01
C MET A 24 -5.86 -39.84 10.77
N ASP A 25 -5.76 -40.73 9.77
CA ASP A 25 -6.52 -40.60 8.51
C ASP A 25 -8.01 -41.00 8.65
N LYS A 26 -8.37 -41.75 9.69
CA LYS A 26 -9.77 -42.15 9.97
C LYS A 26 -10.56 -41.10 10.77
N TYR A 27 -9.90 -40.07 11.31
CA TYR A 27 -10.50 -39.00 12.12
C TYR A 27 -10.07 -37.61 11.60
N SER A 28 -10.11 -37.43 10.30
CA SER A 28 -9.68 -36.17 9.58
C SER A 28 -10.51 -34.94 9.92
N PHE A 29 -11.46 -35.02 10.86
CA PHE A 29 -12.16 -33.84 11.40
C PHE A 29 -11.34 -33.08 12.46
N LEU A 30 -10.19 -33.62 12.90
CA LEU A 30 -9.26 -32.94 13.78
C LEU A 30 -8.13 -32.34 12.97
N ASN A 31 -8.18 -31.05 12.74
CA ASN A 31 -7.12 -30.26 12.12
C ASN A 31 -5.80 -30.43 12.90
N ALA A 32 -4.64 -30.44 12.23
CA ALA A 32 -3.32 -30.60 12.86
C ALA A 32 -3.05 -29.59 14.00
N ALA A 33 -3.62 -28.37 13.92
CA ALA A 33 -3.60 -27.38 14.99
C ALA A 33 -4.47 -27.80 16.21
N SER A 34 -5.51 -28.59 15.99
CA SER A 34 -6.36 -29.13 17.06
C SER A 34 -5.71 -30.26 17.80
N THR A 35 -4.87 -31.08 17.16
CA THR A 35 -4.22 -32.25 17.75
C THR A 35 -3.22 -31.87 18.85
N ALA A 36 -2.47 -30.78 18.69
CA ALA A 36 -1.58 -30.28 19.75
C ALA A 36 -2.39 -29.74 20.95
N PHE A 37 -3.45 -29.00 20.67
CA PHE A 37 -4.38 -28.49 21.68
C PHE A 37 -5.08 -29.61 22.46
N PHE A 38 -5.50 -30.68 21.77
CA PHE A 38 -6.11 -31.88 22.40
C PHE A 38 -5.08 -32.63 23.25
N GLY A 39 -3.82 -32.74 22.79
CA GLY A 39 -2.74 -33.33 23.57
C GLY A 39 -2.50 -32.58 24.87
N ASP A 40 -2.36 -31.26 24.81
CA ASP A 40 -2.17 -30.39 25.98
C ASP A 40 -3.36 -30.42 26.96
N LEU A 41 -4.60 -30.56 26.46
CA LEU A 41 -5.80 -30.68 27.29
C LEU A 41 -5.89 -32.05 27.92
N TYR A 42 -5.49 -33.09 27.21
CA TYR A 42 -5.47 -34.46 27.74
C TYR A 42 -4.37 -34.62 28.81
N ASP A 43 -3.21 -34.06 28.61
CA ASP A 43 -2.14 -34.04 29.61
C ASP A 43 -2.58 -33.32 30.90
N LYS A 44 -3.24 -32.15 30.77
CA LYS A 44 -3.84 -31.41 31.89
C LYS A 44 -4.96 -32.21 32.58
N TYR A 45 -5.76 -32.98 31.83
CA TYR A 45 -6.76 -33.87 32.37
C TYR A 45 -6.13 -35.01 33.19
N LEU A 46 -5.03 -35.59 32.69
CA LEU A 46 -4.30 -36.65 33.40
C LEU A 46 -3.65 -36.13 34.69
N GLU A 47 -3.14 -34.87 34.67
CA GLU A 47 -2.56 -34.25 35.86
C GLU A 47 -3.62 -33.83 36.89
N ASN A 48 -4.72 -33.24 36.47
CA ASN A 48 -5.83 -32.82 37.34
C ASN A 48 -7.15 -32.73 36.57
N PRO A 49 -8.03 -33.77 36.64
CA PRO A 49 -9.32 -33.78 35.97
C PRO A 49 -10.25 -32.60 36.30
N ASP A 50 -10.09 -31.99 37.49
CA ASP A 50 -10.92 -30.88 37.93
C ASP A 50 -10.45 -29.51 37.40
N ALA A 51 -9.26 -29.46 36.81
CA ALA A 51 -8.70 -28.24 36.24
C ALA A 51 -9.20 -27.93 34.81
N ILE A 52 -9.93 -28.84 34.18
CA ILE A 52 -10.48 -28.65 32.84
C ILE A 52 -12.01 -28.51 32.85
N GLU A 53 -12.55 -27.90 31.82
CA GLU A 53 -13.98 -27.67 31.64
C GLU A 53 -14.77 -28.99 31.67
N PRO A 54 -15.95 -29.06 32.31
CA PRO A 54 -16.72 -30.30 32.50
C PRO A 54 -17.04 -31.06 31.20
N SER A 55 -17.22 -30.40 30.09
CA SER A 55 -17.47 -31.03 28.78
C SER A 55 -16.28 -31.84 28.29
N TRP A 56 -15.06 -31.31 28.45
CA TRP A 56 -13.80 -31.95 28.09
C TRP A 56 -13.48 -33.09 29.04
N ARG A 57 -13.78 -32.95 30.32
CA ARG A 57 -13.63 -34.00 31.32
C ARG A 57 -14.49 -35.22 30.96
N ALA A 58 -15.77 -35.01 30.66
CA ALA A 58 -16.69 -36.07 30.25
C ALA A 58 -16.20 -36.75 28.94
N PHE A 59 -15.64 -35.99 28.01
CA PHE A 59 -15.07 -36.54 26.80
C PHE A 59 -13.85 -37.44 27.08
N PHE A 60 -12.89 -36.96 27.88
CA PHE A 60 -11.70 -37.77 28.23
C PHE A 60 -12.01 -38.97 29.15
N GLN A 61 -12.96 -38.86 30.06
CA GLN A 61 -13.45 -39.98 30.82
C GLN A 61 -14.06 -41.08 29.92
N GLY A 62 -14.81 -40.68 28.89
CA GLY A 62 -15.33 -41.63 27.89
C GLY A 62 -14.22 -42.24 27.01
N PHE A 63 -13.16 -41.49 26.75
CA PHE A 63 -12.00 -41.95 26.00
C PHE A 63 -11.18 -42.98 26.80
N ASP A 64 -10.90 -42.71 28.08
CA ASP A 64 -10.18 -43.61 28.98
C ASP A 64 -10.98 -44.90 29.25
N PHE A 65 -12.29 -44.79 29.48
CA PHE A 65 -13.19 -45.92 29.60
C PHE A 65 -13.17 -46.82 28.34
N GLY A 66 -13.11 -46.21 27.16
CA GLY A 66 -12.96 -46.91 25.89
C GLY A 66 -11.61 -47.64 25.76
N GLN A 67 -10.52 -47.05 26.30
CA GLN A 67 -9.20 -47.71 26.33
C GLN A 67 -9.08 -48.83 27.36
N GLU A 68 -9.62 -48.63 28.57
CA GLU A 68 -9.55 -49.62 29.64
C GLU A 68 -10.40 -50.89 29.39
N GLN A 69 -11.58 -50.73 28.77
CA GLN A 69 -12.50 -51.87 28.54
C GLN A 69 -12.20 -52.67 27.27
N TYR A 70 -11.59 -52.07 26.27
CA TYR A 70 -11.48 -52.65 24.92
C TYR A 70 -10.06 -52.80 24.38
N GLY A 71 -9.03 -52.68 25.18
CA GLY A 71 -7.58 -52.88 24.90
C GLY A 71 -7.18 -53.24 23.48
N SER A 72 -6.38 -52.43 22.87
CA SER A 72 -5.53 -52.60 21.65
C SER A 72 -6.06 -53.32 20.40
N SER A 73 -7.36 -53.55 20.22
CA SER A 73 -7.96 -54.05 18.97
C SER A 73 -9.22 -53.28 18.60
N ILE A 74 -9.04 -52.07 18.07
CA ILE A 74 -10.14 -51.16 17.74
C ILE A 74 -10.80 -51.51 16.39
N GLU A 75 -10.34 -52.51 15.66
CA GLU A 75 -10.95 -52.87 14.38
C GLU A 75 -12.30 -53.61 14.47
N GLU A 76 -12.66 -54.17 15.62
CA GLU A 76 -13.92 -54.92 15.75
C GLU A 76 -14.94 -54.39 16.78
N ALA A 77 -14.60 -53.38 17.57
CA ALA A 77 -15.39 -52.99 18.75
C ALA A 77 -16.53 -51.96 18.50
N VAL A 78 -16.50 -51.23 17.40
CA VAL A 78 -17.51 -50.17 17.13
C VAL A 78 -18.90 -50.77 16.77
N PRO A 79 -19.02 -51.93 16.10
CA PRO A 79 -20.33 -52.52 15.87
C PRO A 79 -20.98 -53.19 17.09
N VAL A 80 -20.19 -53.63 18.07
CA VAL A 80 -20.71 -54.46 19.19
C VAL A 80 -21.31 -53.63 20.32
N MET A 81 -20.81 -52.44 20.57
CA MET A 81 -21.39 -51.59 21.63
C MET A 81 -22.79 -51.07 21.31
N VAL A 82 -23.08 -50.87 20.02
CA VAL A 82 -24.40 -50.47 19.53
C VAL A 82 -25.38 -51.64 19.62
N GLN A 83 -24.91 -52.91 19.59
CA GLN A 83 -25.78 -54.10 19.64
C GLN A 83 -26.20 -54.52 21.05
N GLN A 84 -25.46 -54.23 22.11
CA GLN A 84 -25.85 -54.65 23.47
C GLN A 84 -26.79 -53.69 24.22
N VAL A 85 -26.92 -52.44 23.79
CA VAL A 85 -27.93 -51.52 24.34
C VAL A 85 -29.29 -51.66 23.63
N VAL A 86 -29.34 -52.40 22.51
CA VAL A 86 -30.47 -52.43 21.57
C VAL A 86 -31.40 -53.67 21.76
N ASN A 87 -31.22 -54.50 22.75
CA ASN A 87 -32.00 -55.75 22.83
C ASN A 87 -33.26 -55.70 23.67
N ASN A 88 -33.88 -54.53 23.93
CA ASN A 88 -35.23 -54.50 24.52
C ASN A 88 -36.22 -53.45 23.94
N ASP A 89 -35.93 -52.87 22.76
CA ASP A 89 -36.95 -52.18 21.94
C ASP A 89 -36.38 -51.93 20.55
N ALA A 90 -36.08 -52.96 19.81
CA ALA A 90 -35.23 -52.94 18.60
C ALA A 90 -35.85 -52.27 17.34
N ALA A 91 -37.12 -51.90 17.36
CA ALA A 91 -37.77 -51.29 16.17
C ALA A 91 -37.89 -49.77 16.25
N ALA A 92 -37.92 -49.17 17.44
CA ALA A 92 -38.04 -47.73 17.60
C ALA A 92 -36.68 -47.03 17.77
N THR A 93 -35.68 -47.69 18.32
CA THR A 93 -34.33 -47.13 18.56
C THR A 93 -33.41 -47.16 17.32
N SER A 94 -33.57 -48.14 16.40
CA SER A 94 -32.79 -48.16 15.15
C SER A 94 -33.14 -47.02 14.19
N GLY A 95 -34.42 -46.62 14.13
CA GLY A 95 -34.87 -45.50 13.31
C GLY A 95 -34.45 -44.14 13.84
N LEU A 96 -34.40 -43.97 15.18
CA LEU A 96 -33.91 -42.73 15.80
C LEU A 96 -32.39 -42.55 15.59
N SER A 97 -31.62 -43.64 15.76
CA SER A 97 -30.17 -43.61 15.50
C SER A 97 -29.84 -43.32 14.04
N GLU A 98 -30.57 -43.87 13.09
CA GLU A 98 -30.35 -43.65 11.66
C GLU A 98 -30.75 -42.22 11.24
N LYS A 99 -31.89 -41.71 11.74
CA LYS A 99 -32.31 -40.32 11.47
C LYS A 99 -31.28 -39.34 12.01
N VAL A 100 -30.77 -39.51 13.21
CA VAL A 100 -29.75 -38.63 13.81
C VAL A 100 -28.47 -38.63 12.99
N LYS A 101 -28.00 -39.82 12.54
CA LYS A 101 -26.81 -39.87 11.65
C LYS A 101 -27.01 -39.06 10.34
N LYS A 102 -28.21 -39.16 9.76
CA LYS A 102 -28.54 -38.41 8.53
C LYS A 102 -28.68 -36.91 8.77
N GLU A 103 -29.18 -36.46 9.94
CA GLU A 103 -29.15 -35.01 10.30
C GLU A 103 -27.70 -34.48 10.36
N PHE A 104 -26.76 -35.22 10.98
CA PHE A 104 -25.33 -34.86 10.92
C PHE A 104 -24.78 -34.88 9.49
N GLY A 105 -25.22 -35.84 8.67
CA GLY A 105 -24.87 -35.86 7.24
C GLY A 105 -25.30 -34.59 6.52
N VAL A 106 -26.51 -34.08 6.77
CA VAL A 106 -27.02 -32.84 6.19
C VAL A 106 -26.28 -31.62 6.74
N LEU A 107 -25.96 -31.53 8.02
CA LEU A 107 -25.14 -30.47 8.60
C LEU A 107 -23.75 -30.43 7.97
N ASN A 108 -23.11 -31.59 7.80
CA ASN A 108 -21.81 -31.67 7.13
C ASN A 108 -21.89 -31.29 5.66
N LEU A 109 -22.97 -31.63 4.96
CA LEU A 109 -23.21 -31.20 3.57
C LEU A 109 -23.36 -29.68 3.50
N ILE A 110 -24.13 -29.04 4.39
CA ILE A 110 -24.27 -27.59 4.46
C ILE A 110 -22.90 -26.92 4.65
N ASN A 111 -22.11 -27.40 5.61
CA ASN A 111 -20.77 -26.87 5.88
C ASN A 111 -19.83 -27.09 4.69
N ALA A 112 -19.93 -28.20 4.00
CA ALA A 112 -19.16 -28.46 2.79
C ALA A 112 -19.51 -27.49 1.66
N TYR A 113 -20.79 -27.13 1.45
CA TYR A 113 -21.17 -26.08 0.50
C TYR A 113 -20.66 -24.69 0.92
N ARG A 114 -20.71 -24.35 2.19
CA ARG A 114 -20.13 -23.10 2.73
C ARG A 114 -18.62 -23.01 2.49
N THR A 115 -17.91 -24.13 2.63
CA THR A 115 -16.44 -24.22 2.52
C THR A 115 -15.97 -24.36 1.07
N TYR A 116 -16.66 -25.17 0.27
CA TYR A 116 -16.20 -25.59 -1.06
C TYR A 116 -17.14 -25.18 -2.20
N GLY A 117 -18.28 -24.56 -1.92
CA GLY A 117 -19.26 -24.17 -2.94
C GLY A 117 -18.68 -23.24 -4.01
N HIS A 118 -17.78 -22.34 -3.63
CA HIS A 118 -17.07 -21.43 -4.55
C HIS A 118 -16.28 -22.19 -5.64
N LEU A 119 -15.82 -23.41 -5.34
CA LEU A 119 -15.12 -24.26 -6.28
C LEU A 119 -16.06 -24.82 -7.36
N HIS A 120 -17.34 -24.95 -7.05
CA HIS A 120 -18.41 -25.44 -7.95
C HIS A 120 -19.21 -24.31 -8.59
N ALA A 121 -18.89 -23.04 -8.25
CA ALA A 121 -19.54 -21.88 -8.83
C ALA A 121 -19.11 -21.69 -10.31
N GLN A 122 -20.04 -21.26 -11.14
CA GLN A 122 -19.85 -21.02 -12.57
C GLN A 122 -19.30 -19.62 -12.82
N ILE A 123 -18.11 -19.38 -12.33
CA ILE A 123 -17.48 -18.05 -12.32
C ILE A 123 -16.73 -17.71 -13.62
N SER A 124 -16.43 -18.69 -14.49
CA SER A 124 -15.71 -18.41 -15.75
C SER A 124 -16.69 -18.36 -16.94
N PRO A 125 -16.64 -17.29 -17.76
CA PRO A 125 -17.45 -17.22 -18.99
C PRO A 125 -16.96 -18.13 -20.12
N LEU A 126 -15.71 -18.63 -20.05
CA LEU A 126 -15.07 -19.34 -21.17
C LEU A 126 -15.04 -20.86 -21.03
N SER A 127 -15.18 -21.40 -19.83
CA SER A 127 -15.07 -22.83 -19.58
C SER A 127 -15.88 -23.26 -18.38
N GLU A 128 -16.49 -24.44 -18.50
CA GLU A 128 -16.89 -25.19 -17.32
C GLU A 128 -15.61 -25.64 -16.58
N ARG A 129 -15.57 -25.45 -15.27
CA ARG A 129 -14.47 -25.95 -14.45
C ARG A 129 -14.53 -27.48 -14.43
N GLU A 130 -13.45 -28.13 -14.89
CA GLU A 130 -13.25 -29.55 -14.66
C GLU A 130 -13.10 -29.83 -13.16
N SER A 131 -13.82 -30.85 -12.67
CA SER A 131 -13.92 -31.15 -11.25
C SER A 131 -12.66 -31.86 -10.71
N LEU A 132 -11.62 -31.12 -10.40
CA LEU A 132 -10.55 -31.57 -9.48
C LEU A 132 -10.94 -31.34 -8.01
N LEU A 133 -12.25 -31.35 -7.69
CA LEU A 133 -12.80 -30.62 -6.55
C LEU A 133 -13.36 -31.58 -5.51
N PRO A 134 -13.41 -31.18 -4.21
CA PRO A 134 -14.09 -31.97 -3.20
C PRO A 134 -15.47 -32.38 -3.67
N ASN A 135 -15.74 -33.65 -3.66
CA ASN A 135 -17.00 -34.19 -4.16
C ASN A 135 -18.14 -33.83 -3.19
N LEU A 136 -19.04 -32.92 -3.61
CA LEU A 136 -20.25 -32.54 -2.87
C LEU A 136 -21.44 -33.52 -3.11
N SER A 137 -21.17 -34.74 -3.59
CA SER A 137 -22.20 -35.75 -3.74
C SER A 137 -22.75 -36.22 -2.38
N LEU A 138 -24.02 -36.60 -2.36
CA LEU A 138 -24.73 -37.00 -1.15
C LEU A 138 -24.05 -38.19 -0.46
N GLU A 139 -23.47 -39.09 -1.23
CA GLU A 139 -22.81 -40.31 -0.75
C GLU A 139 -21.64 -40.01 0.18
N ASN A 140 -20.90 -38.93 -0.08
CA ASN A 140 -19.79 -38.52 0.79
C ASN A 140 -20.24 -38.07 2.19
N PHE A 141 -21.51 -37.79 2.37
CA PHE A 141 -22.09 -37.37 3.64
C PHE A 141 -23.01 -38.40 4.26
N GLY A 142 -22.93 -39.66 3.77
CA GLY A 142 -23.78 -40.75 4.26
C GLY A 142 -25.27 -40.62 3.90
N LEU A 143 -25.54 -39.83 2.84
CA LEU A 143 -26.86 -39.57 2.26
C LEU A 143 -26.96 -40.23 0.89
N SER A 144 -28.17 -40.38 0.36
CA SER A 144 -28.41 -40.98 -0.94
C SER A 144 -29.59 -40.33 -1.68
N SER A 145 -29.78 -40.69 -2.94
CA SER A 145 -30.96 -40.27 -3.72
C SER A 145 -32.29 -40.73 -3.05
N ASN A 146 -32.29 -41.79 -2.25
CA ASN A 146 -33.48 -42.23 -1.56
C ASN A 146 -33.88 -41.31 -0.37
N ASP A 147 -32.97 -40.45 0.05
CA ASP A 147 -33.18 -39.51 1.17
C ASP A 147 -33.74 -38.15 0.70
N LEU A 148 -33.84 -37.93 -0.61
CA LEU A 148 -34.22 -36.63 -1.17
C LEU A 148 -35.61 -36.13 -0.70
N ALA A 149 -36.54 -37.05 -0.38
CA ALA A 149 -37.87 -36.70 0.08
C ALA A 149 -37.97 -36.63 1.64
N ILE A 150 -36.90 -37.00 2.35
CA ILE A 150 -36.89 -37.00 3.82
C ILE A 150 -36.72 -35.54 4.30
N VAL A 151 -37.54 -35.21 5.30
CA VAL A 151 -37.52 -33.88 5.97
C VAL A 151 -36.46 -33.87 7.07
N PHE A 152 -35.58 -32.85 7.03
CA PHE A 152 -34.50 -32.65 7.99
C PHE A 152 -34.65 -31.34 8.74
N ASP A 153 -34.40 -31.34 10.03
CA ASP A 153 -34.41 -30.18 10.91
C ASP A 153 -33.18 -29.31 10.73
N ALA A 154 -32.08 -29.89 10.23
CA ALA A 154 -30.84 -29.19 9.82
C ALA A 154 -31.06 -28.09 8.77
N ALA A 155 -32.20 -28.08 8.08
CA ALA A 155 -32.60 -27.00 7.17
C ALA A 155 -32.61 -25.61 7.82
N SER A 156 -32.81 -25.55 9.15
CA SER A 156 -32.77 -24.31 9.93
C SER A 156 -31.43 -23.58 9.87
N GLU A 157 -30.32 -24.30 9.65
CA GLU A 157 -28.97 -23.74 9.49
C GLU A 157 -28.82 -22.86 8.25
N ILE A 158 -29.72 -23.05 7.26
CA ILE A 158 -29.78 -22.23 6.05
C ILE A 158 -31.05 -21.36 5.98
N GLY A 159 -31.66 -21.09 7.15
CA GLY A 159 -32.82 -20.22 7.26
C GLY A 159 -34.13 -20.80 6.72
N LEU A 160 -34.21 -22.12 6.46
CA LEU A 160 -35.41 -22.81 6.03
C LEU A 160 -36.13 -23.46 7.25
N PRO A 161 -37.45 -23.61 7.23
CA PRO A 161 -38.14 -24.52 8.14
C PRO A 161 -37.69 -25.95 7.85
N PRO A 162 -38.01 -26.94 8.72
CA PRO A 162 -37.75 -28.34 8.43
C PRO A 162 -38.19 -28.70 7.01
N SER A 163 -37.26 -29.15 6.17
CA SER A 163 -37.43 -29.23 4.71
C SER A 163 -36.89 -30.54 4.15
N PRO A 164 -37.44 -31.04 3.03
CA PRO A 164 -36.88 -32.17 2.29
C PRO A 164 -35.42 -31.92 1.88
N LEU A 165 -34.60 -32.98 1.86
CA LEU A 165 -33.18 -32.90 1.44
C LEU A 165 -33.05 -32.30 0.01
N SER A 166 -33.97 -32.61 -0.88
CA SER A 166 -33.99 -32.01 -2.23
C SER A 166 -34.10 -30.49 -2.22
N THR A 167 -34.92 -29.92 -1.33
CA THR A 167 -35.05 -28.46 -1.12
C THR A 167 -33.77 -27.88 -0.57
N ILE A 168 -33.17 -28.53 0.44
CA ILE A 168 -31.89 -28.10 1.04
C ILE A 168 -30.79 -28.05 -0.02
N VAL A 169 -30.60 -29.13 -0.78
CA VAL A 169 -29.58 -29.20 -1.85
C VAL A 169 -29.79 -28.14 -2.92
N ASN A 170 -31.04 -27.94 -3.36
CA ASN A 170 -31.34 -26.91 -4.37
C ASN A 170 -31.04 -25.49 -3.84
N THR A 171 -31.38 -25.21 -2.59
CA THR A 171 -31.07 -23.93 -1.95
C THR A 171 -29.55 -23.74 -1.81
N LEU A 172 -28.81 -24.76 -1.40
CA LEU A 172 -27.34 -24.71 -1.30
C LEU A 172 -26.70 -24.44 -2.67
N LYS A 173 -27.13 -25.14 -3.71
CA LYS A 173 -26.65 -24.91 -5.07
C LYS A 173 -27.00 -23.50 -5.57
N ALA A 174 -28.21 -23.03 -5.30
CA ALA A 174 -28.64 -21.67 -5.69
C ALA A 174 -27.83 -20.59 -4.98
N THR A 175 -27.44 -20.82 -3.70
CA THR A 175 -26.70 -19.83 -2.90
C THR A 175 -25.21 -19.82 -3.21
N TYR A 176 -24.58 -21.01 -3.40
CA TYR A 176 -23.13 -21.14 -3.39
C TYR A 176 -22.50 -21.54 -4.75
N CYS A 177 -23.29 -22.00 -5.72
CA CYS A 177 -22.75 -22.61 -6.94
C CYS A 177 -23.23 -21.95 -8.25
N GLN A 178 -23.83 -20.76 -8.19
CA GLN A 178 -24.25 -20.02 -9.39
C GLN A 178 -23.10 -19.13 -9.91
N SER A 179 -23.42 -17.96 -10.47
CA SER A 179 -22.44 -17.00 -11.00
C SER A 179 -21.55 -16.33 -9.96
N VAL A 180 -21.81 -16.55 -8.65
CA VAL A 180 -21.04 -16.00 -7.55
C VAL A 180 -20.53 -17.12 -6.65
N GLY A 181 -19.21 -17.13 -6.40
CA GLY A 181 -18.55 -17.98 -5.41
C GLY A 181 -17.99 -17.12 -4.29
N VAL A 182 -18.12 -17.55 -3.03
CA VAL A 182 -17.69 -16.76 -1.88
C VAL A 182 -16.75 -17.57 -1.00
N GLU A 183 -15.54 -17.05 -0.76
CA GLU A 183 -14.57 -17.61 0.16
C GLU A 183 -14.55 -16.79 1.46
N TYR A 184 -14.96 -17.37 2.58
CA TYR A 184 -15.03 -16.69 3.88
C TYR A 184 -14.84 -17.62 5.09
N GLN A 185 -14.93 -18.94 4.90
CA GLN A 185 -14.87 -19.89 6.03
C GLN A 185 -13.48 -19.97 6.68
N TYR A 186 -12.42 -19.55 6.00
CA TYR A 186 -11.08 -19.47 6.56
C TYR A 186 -10.88 -18.27 7.49
N ILE A 187 -11.80 -17.31 7.50
CA ILE A 187 -11.72 -16.11 8.35
C ILE A 187 -11.85 -16.51 9.81
N ARG A 188 -10.87 -16.12 10.63
CA ARG A 188 -10.85 -16.47 12.07
C ARG A 188 -11.95 -15.79 12.87
N ASP A 189 -12.38 -14.59 12.47
CA ASP A 189 -13.43 -13.84 13.13
C ASP A 189 -14.80 -14.50 12.91
N GLU A 190 -15.35 -15.08 13.98
CA GLU A 190 -16.65 -15.78 13.96
C GLU A 190 -17.82 -14.85 13.59
N GLN A 191 -17.76 -13.58 13.99
CA GLN A 191 -18.82 -12.62 13.67
C GLN A 191 -18.90 -12.38 12.16
N VAL A 192 -17.75 -12.35 11.49
CA VAL A 192 -17.67 -12.24 10.03
C VAL A 192 -18.26 -13.46 9.36
N ARG A 193 -17.90 -14.69 9.80
CA ARG A 193 -18.46 -15.93 9.23
C ARG A 193 -19.96 -15.99 9.40
N LYS A 194 -20.49 -15.73 10.58
CA LYS A 194 -21.94 -15.71 10.88
C LYS A 194 -22.68 -14.64 10.06
N TRP A 195 -22.03 -13.49 9.84
CA TRP A 195 -22.62 -12.46 9.02
C TRP A 195 -22.78 -12.94 7.57
N PHE A 196 -21.74 -13.58 6.99
CA PHE A 196 -21.82 -14.15 5.65
C PHE A 196 -22.84 -15.28 5.58
N ASP A 197 -22.85 -16.22 6.53
CA ASP A 197 -23.84 -17.31 6.59
C ASP A 197 -25.26 -16.77 6.50
N LYS A 198 -25.58 -15.74 7.28
CA LYS A 198 -26.89 -15.10 7.26
C LYS A 198 -27.16 -14.29 6.00
N ARG A 199 -26.15 -13.55 5.54
CA ARG A 199 -26.32 -12.61 4.41
C ARG A 199 -26.47 -13.33 3.08
N LEU A 200 -25.71 -14.41 2.85
CA LEU A 200 -25.77 -15.19 1.62
C LEU A 200 -27.09 -15.96 1.47
N GLN A 201 -27.72 -16.36 2.57
CA GLN A 201 -29.02 -17.01 2.55
C GLN A 201 -30.15 -16.07 2.06
N GLN A 202 -29.97 -14.76 2.20
CA GLN A 202 -30.96 -13.80 1.72
C GLN A 202 -31.03 -13.83 0.19
N HIS A 203 -32.21 -14.12 -0.34
CA HIS A 203 -32.48 -14.20 -1.78
C HIS A 203 -31.52 -15.12 -2.55
N ASN A 204 -31.02 -16.19 -1.93
CA ASN A 204 -30.06 -17.13 -2.53
C ASN A 204 -28.84 -16.41 -3.14
N ASN A 205 -28.24 -15.50 -2.37
CA ASN A 205 -27.06 -14.73 -2.78
C ASN A 205 -27.26 -13.93 -4.07
N THR A 206 -28.42 -13.28 -4.22
CA THR A 206 -28.75 -12.40 -5.35
C THR A 206 -29.31 -11.07 -4.87
N THR A 207 -29.34 -10.07 -5.74
CA THR A 207 -30.05 -8.79 -5.54
C THR A 207 -31.19 -8.68 -6.54
N GLN A 208 -32.37 -8.34 -6.04
CA GLN A 208 -33.52 -8.10 -6.88
C GLN A 208 -33.51 -6.66 -7.40
N LEU A 209 -33.20 -6.47 -8.67
CA LEU A 209 -33.19 -5.17 -9.32
C LEU A 209 -34.57 -4.78 -9.83
N SER A 210 -35.00 -3.51 -9.61
CA SER A 210 -36.17 -2.96 -10.22
C SER A 210 -36.04 -2.85 -11.75
N LYS A 211 -37.13 -2.65 -12.46
CA LYS A 211 -37.08 -2.45 -13.90
C LYS A 211 -36.20 -1.26 -14.29
N GLU A 212 -36.27 -0.17 -13.55
CA GLU A 212 -35.49 1.03 -13.76
C GLU A 212 -34.00 0.75 -13.56
N GLN A 213 -33.64 -0.01 -12.51
CA GLN A 213 -32.28 -0.44 -12.26
C GLN A 213 -31.74 -1.38 -13.36
N LYS A 214 -32.55 -2.31 -13.84
CA LYS A 214 -32.20 -3.19 -14.97
C LYS A 214 -31.92 -2.39 -16.25
N LEU A 215 -32.73 -1.39 -16.54
CA LEU A 215 -32.53 -0.49 -17.69
C LEU A 215 -31.30 0.38 -17.52
N HIS A 216 -31.03 0.86 -16.29
CA HIS A 216 -29.80 1.62 -15.97
C HIS A 216 -28.56 0.74 -16.13
N LEU A 217 -28.58 -0.49 -15.64
CA LEU A 217 -27.52 -1.47 -15.82
C LEU A 217 -27.23 -1.71 -17.31
N LEU A 218 -28.29 -1.97 -18.11
CA LEU A 218 -28.13 -2.13 -19.55
C LEU A 218 -27.54 -0.88 -20.23
N LYS A 219 -27.97 0.32 -19.80
CA LYS A 219 -27.41 1.57 -20.31
C LYS A 219 -25.90 1.66 -20.03
N LYS A 220 -25.45 1.32 -18.82
CA LYS A 220 -24.02 1.36 -18.46
C LYS A 220 -23.19 0.35 -19.24
N LEU A 221 -23.71 -0.86 -19.45
CA LEU A 221 -23.07 -1.85 -20.34
C LEU A 221 -23.00 -1.34 -21.79
N ASN A 222 -24.06 -0.69 -22.27
CA ASN A 222 -24.08 -0.11 -23.61
C ASN A 222 -23.05 1.04 -23.75
N GLU A 223 -22.93 1.90 -22.75
CA GLU A 223 -21.91 2.99 -22.73
C GLU A 223 -20.51 2.38 -22.77
N ALA A 224 -20.21 1.38 -21.94
CA ALA A 224 -18.92 0.72 -21.89
C ALA A 224 -18.54 0.06 -23.24
N THR A 225 -19.41 -0.80 -23.76
CA THR A 225 -19.16 -1.54 -25.01
C THR A 225 -19.11 -0.62 -26.22
N SER A 226 -19.99 0.38 -26.30
CA SER A 226 -20.03 1.31 -27.43
C SER A 226 -18.80 2.22 -27.46
N PHE A 227 -18.29 2.63 -26.29
CA PHE A 227 -17.04 3.40 -26.18
C PHE A 227 -15.84 2.61 -26.71
N GLU A 228 -15.69 1.34 -26.30
CA GLU A 228 -14.62 0.47 -26.80
C GLU A 228 -14.70 0.25 -28.31
N ASN A 229 -15.90 -0.03 -28.83
CA ASN A 229 -16.13 -0.21 -30.27
C ASN A 229 -15.84 1.07 -31.06
N PHE A 230 -16.19 2.24 -30.52
CA PHE A 230 -15.92 3.54 -31.13
C PHE A 230 -14.40 3.77 -31.24
N LEU A 231 -13.66 3.58 -30.15
CA LEU A 231 -12.20 3.71 -30.15
C LEU A 231 -11.54 2.71 -31.11
N HIS A 232 -12.02 1.46 -31.13
CA HIS A 232 -11.52 0.44 -32.06
C HIS A 232 -11.67 0.84 -33.51
N THR A 233 -12.80 1.47 -33.85
CA THR A 233 -13.15 1.85 -35.24
C THR A 233 -12.44 3.14 -35.68
N LYS A 234 -12.33 4.13 -34.75
CA LYS A 234 -11.80 5.46 -35.13
C LYS A 234 -10.28 5.53 -34.98
N TYR A 235 -9.68 4.73 -34.09
CA TYR A 235 -8.25 4.76 -33.74
C TYR A 235 -7.61 3.37 -33.92
N VAL A 236 -7.69 2.86 -35.14
CA VAL A 236 -7.22 1.51 -35.49
C VAL A 236 -5.75 1.33 -35.13
N GLY A 237 -5.43 0.25 -34.41
CA GLY A 237 -4.07 -0.12 -34.02
C GLY A 237 -3.44 0.72 -32.90
N GLN A 238 -4.09 1.79 -32.45
CA GLN A 238 -3.58 2.56 -31.31
C GLN A 238 -3.86 1.80 -29.98
N LYS A 239 -2.85 1.82 -29.07
CA LYS A 239 -2.96 1.22 -27.73
C LYS A 239 -4.02 1.93 -26.91
N ARG A 240 -4.99 1.17 -26.39
CA ARG A 240 -6.03 1.63 -25.48
C ARG A 240 -6.28 0.69 -24.30
N PHE A 241 -5.72 -0.53 -24.36
CA PHE A 241 -5.87 -1.58 -23.36
C PHE A 241 -7.35 -1.84 -23.04
N SER A 242 -8.07 -2.33 -24.04
CA SER A 242 -9.52 -2.54 -24.03
C SER A 242 -10.02 -3.31 -22.81
N LEU A 243 -11.18 -2.88 -22.30
CA LEU A 243 -11.91 -3.56 -21.21
C LEU A 243 -12.77 -4.73 -21.72
N GLU A 244 -12.97 -4.87 -23.04
CA GLU A 244 -13.87 -5.85 -23.62
C GLU A 244 -13.64 -7.26 -23.09
N GLY A 245 -14.71 -7.86 -22.57
CA GLY A 245 -14.73 -9.12 -21.82
C GLY A 245 -14.85 -8.94 -20.30
N ASN A 246 -14.72 -7.68 -19.81
CA ASN A 246 -14.99 -7.28 -18.43
C ASN A 246 -15.80 -5.96 -18.39
N ASP A 247 -16.63 -5.71 -19.40
CA ASP A 247 -17.42 -4.48 -19.56
C ASP A 247 -18.34 -4.20 -18.35
N SER A 248 -18.76 -5.24 -17.66
CA SER A 248 -19.59 -5.18 -16.45
C SER A 248 -18.91 -4.48 -15.27
N LEU A 249 -17.57 -4.30 -15.29
CA LEU A 249 -16.83 -3.48 -14.33
C LEU A 249 -17.41 -2.06 -14.24
N VAL A 250 -17.71 -1.43 -15.39
CA VAL A 250 -18.23 -0.05 -15.44
C VAL A 250 -19.58 0.04 -14.74
N ALA A 251 -20.45 -0.92 -15.00
CA ALA A 251 -21.76 -0.98 -14.35
C ALA A 251 -21.63 -1.27 -12.85
N GLY A 252 -20.77 -2.22 -12.45
CA GLY A 252 -20.49 -2.53 -11.05
C GLY A 252 -19.99 -1.29 -10.27
N LEU A 253 -19.03 -0.54 -10.82
CA LEU A 253 -18.53 0.70 -10.24
C LEU A 253 -19.60 1.78 -10.15
N ASP A 254 -20.43 1.94 -11.16
CA ASP A 254 -21.49 2.95 -11.15
C ASP A 254 -22.50 2.69 -10.02
N PHE A 255 -23.00 1.45 -9.90
CA PHE A 255 -23.88 1.05 -8.80
C PHE A 255 -23.20 1.15 -7.43
N LEU A 256 -21.90 0.83 -7.35
CA LEU A 256 -21.12 0.95 -6.12
C LEU A 256 -21.05 2.40 -5.64
N VAL A 257 -20.78 3.36 -6.54
CA VAL A 257 -20.69 4.79 -6.20
C VAL A 257 -22.04 5.31 -5.71
N GLU A 258 -23.14 4.99 -6.40
CA GLU A 258 -24.49 5.37 -5.98
C GLU A 258 -24.82 4.82 -4.58
N ALA A 259 -24.59 3.53 -4.34
CA ALA A 259 -24.84 2.89 -3.06
C ALA A 259 -23.90 3.39 -1.96
N ALA A 260 -22.64 3.69 -2.28
CA ALA A 260 -21.66 4.23 -1.34
C ALA A 260 -22.09 5.60 -0.82
N ALA A 261 -22.53 6.50 -1.69
CA ALA A 261 -23.09 7.78 -1.32
C ALA A 261 -24.31 7.63 -0.39
N ASP A 262 -25.19 6.66 -0.68
CA ASP A 262 -26.35 6.38 0.17
C ASP A 262 -25.95 5.86 1.56
N LYS A 263 -24.82 5.19 1.69
CA LYS A 263 -24.22 4.75 2.95
C LYS A 263 -23.33 5.83 3.62
N GLY A 264 -23.30 7.05 3.09
CA GLY A 264 -22.61 8.21 3.69
C GLY A 264 -21.15 8.36 3.28
N VAL A 265 -20.68 7.70 2.22
CA VAL A 265 -19.37 7.95 1.63
C VAL A 265 -19.39 9.31 0.94
N THR A 266 -18.38 10.13 1.24
CA THR A 266 -18.22 11.49 0.69
C THR A 266 -16.96 11.62 -0.17
N HIS A 267 -15.96 10.74 0.03
CA HIS A 267 -14.70 10.75 -0.70
C HIS A 267 -14.40 9.34 -1.21
N LEU A 268 -14.07 9.23 -2.49
CA LEU A 268 -13.69 8.00 -3.15
C LEU A 268 -12.34 8.20 -3.84
N VAL A 269 -11.38 7.32 -3.57
CA VAL A 269 -10.07 7.32 -4.23
C VAL A 269 -9.87 5.97 -4.90
N LEU A 270 -9.66 5.98 -6.22
CA LEU A 270 -9.48 4.79 -7.03
C LEU A 270 -8.10 4.76 -7.68
N GLY A 271 -7.41 3.64 -7.53
CA GLY A 271 -6.19 3.31 -8.28
C GLY A 271 -6.43 2.12 -9.18
N MET A 272 -5.87 2.14 -10.39
CA MET A 272 -6.02 1.04 -11.33
C MET A 272 -4.89 0.96 -12.33
N ALA A 273 -4.66 -0.24 -12.87
CA ALA A 273 -3.80 -0.44 -14.03
C ALA A 273 -4.41 0.18 -15.30
N HIS A 274 -3.68 0.06 -16.41
CA HIS A 274 -4.05 0.64 -17.71
C HIS A 274 -5.31 0.01 -18.35
N ARG A 275 -5.61 -1.29 -18.10
CA ARG A 275 -6.74 -1.98 -18.74
C ARG A 275 -8.09 -1.45 -18.28
N GLY A 276 -8.88 -0.97 -19.26
CA GLY A 276 -10.19 -0.38 -19.02
C GLY A 276 -10.16 1.04 -18.46
N ARG A 277 -8.97 1.63 -18.23
CA ARG A 277 -8.85 2.94 -17.61
C ARG A 277 -9.55 4.05 -18.37
N LEU A 278 -9.43 4.09 -19.70
CA LEU A 278 -10.12 5.09 -20.53
C LEU A 278 -11.65 4.98 -20.40
N ASN A 279 -12.17 3.77 -20.28
CA ASN A 279 -13.60 3.53 -20.09
C ASN A 279 -14.06 3.97 -18.69
N VAL A 280 -13.27 3.69 -17.65
CA VAL A 280 -13.55 4.15 -16.28
C VAL A 280 -13.49 5.68 -16.20
N LEU A 281 -12.48 6.32 -16.83
CA LEU A 281 -12.38 7.78 -16.92
C LEU A 281 -13.65 8.39 -17.54
N ALA A 282 -14.09 7.88 -18.70
CA ALA A 282 -15.25 8.42 -19.42
C ALA A 282 -16.57 8.12 -18.72
N ASN A 283 -16.84 6.85 -18.37
CA ASN A 283 -18.17 6.37 -18.01
C ASN A 283 -18.43 6.25 -16.50
N VAL A 284 -17.37 6.36 -15.64
CA VAL A 284 -17.50 6.37 -14.18
C VAL A 284 -17.14 7.73 -13.60
N PHE A 285 -15.97 8.30 -14.00
CA PHE A 285 -15.49 9.57 -13.48
C PHE A 285 -15.99 10.79 -14.28
N GLY A 286 -16.59 10.57 -15.46
CA GLY A 286 -17.18 11.64 -16.27
C GLY A 286 -16.16 12.52 -17.00
N LYS A 287 -14.93 12.00 -17.27
CA LYS A 287 -14.01 12.69 -18.18
C LYS A 287 -14.65 12.85 -19.54
N ASN A 288 -14.60 14.08 -20.09
CA ASN A 288 -15.19 14.32 -21.40
C ASN A 288 -14.49 13.46 -22.47
N PRO A 289 -15.22 12.65 -23.27
CA PRO A 289 -14.64 11.92 -24.38
C PRO A 289 -13.87 12.81 -25.38
N GLN A 290 -14.24 14.09 -25.53
CA GLN A 290 -13.51 15.07 -26.31
C GLN A 290 -12.03 15.18 -25.89
N ASP A 291 -11.77 15.21 -24.57
CA ASP A 291 -10.40 15.32 -24.04
C ASP A 291 -9.62 14.03 -24.35
N ILE A 292 -10.27 12.87 -24.18
CA ILE A 292 -9.65 11.57 -24.50
C ILE A 292 -9.32 11.48 -25.99
N PHE A 293 -10.19 11.97 -26.87
CA PHE A 293 -9.93 11.95 -28.32
C PHE A 293 -8.79 12.88 -28.71
N SER A 294 -8.65 14.05 -28.06
CA SER A 294 -7.49 14.94 -28.25
C SER A 294 -6.17 14.25 -27.91
N GLU A 295 -6.15 13.45 -26.83
CA GLU A 295 -5.01 12.63 -26.44
C GLU A 295 -4.71 11.52 -27.47
N PHE A 296 -5.73 10.95 -28.11
CA PHE A 296 -5.54 9.98 -29.20
C PHE A 296 -5.01 10.62 -30.47
N ASP A 297 -5.44 11.84 -30.77
CA ASP A 297 -4.97 12.61 -31.96
C ASP A 297 -3.52 13.10 -31.77
N GLY A 298 -2.94 12.94 -30.57
CA GLY A 298 -1.55 13.32 -30.28
C GLY A 298 -1.32 14.81 -30.40
N LYS A 299 -2.30 15.62 -30.00
CA LYS A 299 -2.18 17.07 -29.96
C LYS A 299 -1.24 17.48 -28.87
N ASP A 300 -0.58 18.62 -29.09
CA ASP A 300 0.28 19.25 -28.11
C ASP A 300 -0.53 19.71 -26.87
N TYR A 301 0.14 19.90 -25.76
CA TYR A 301 -0.47 20.40 -24.54
C TYR A 301 -0.60 21.93 -24.56
N GLU A 302 -1.43 22.50 -23.70
CA GLU A 302 -1.40 23.93 -23.43
C GLU A 302 0.02 24.36 -23.10
N MET A 303 0.44 25.53 -23.58
CA MET A 303 1.81 26.02 -23.56
C MET A 303 2.36 26.22 -22.13
N ASP A 304 2.71 25.10 -21.51
CA ASP A 304 3.58 25.06 -20.35
C ASP A 304 4.89 24.41 -20.79
N ASP A 305 5.94 25.21 -21.05
CA ASP A 305 7.27 24.75 -21.50
C ASP A 305 7.93 23.71 -20.54
N TRP A 306 7.30 23.41 -19.40
CA TRP A 306 7.79 22.52 -18.36
C TRP A 306 6.98 21.21 -18.22
N PHE A 307 5.92 20.99 -19.01
CA PHE A 307 5.01 19.85 -18.90
C PHE A 307 5.08 18.97 -20.14
N ASP A 308 5.74 17.83 -20.03
CA ASP A 308 5.85 16.83 -21.09
C ASP A 308 4.64 15.90 -21.17
N GLY A 309 3.92 15.71 -20.05
CA GLY A 309 2.75 14.84 -19.96
C GLY A 309 3.06 13.35 -19.94
N ASP A 310 2.02 12.54 -20.07
CA ASP A 310 2.13 11.07 -20.11
C ASP A 310 1.11 10.48 -21.09
N VAL A 311 1.26 9.18 -21.37
CA VAL A 311 0.32 8.45 -22.22
C VAL A 311 -1.08 8.44 -21.61
N LYS A 312 -2.09 8.58 -22.45
CA LYS A 312 -3.51 8.72 -22.09
C LYS A 312 -4.05 7.72 -21.07
N TYR A 313 -3.52 6.50 -21.04
CA TYR A 313 -3.94 5.44 -20.12
C TYR A 313 -3.18 5.43 -18.79
N HIS A 314 -2.39 6.49 -18.49
CA HIS A 314 -1.79 6.75 -17.18
C HIS A 314 -2.41 7.96 -16.47
N LEU A 315 -3.09 8.82 -17.20
CA LEU A 315 -3.65 10.06 -16.67
C LEU A 315 -4.71 9.81 -15.60
N GLY A 316 -4.74 10.69 -14.62
CA GLY A 316 -5.73 10.73 -13.54
C GLY A 316 -6.81 11.77 -13.79
N ILE A 317 -7.73 11.86 -12.82
CA ILE A 317 -8.75 12.90 -12.78
C ILE A 317 -9.26 13.09 -11.35
N SER A 318 -9.56 14.34 -10.98
CA SER A 318 -10.38 14.69 -9.83
C SER A 318 -11.73 15.21 -10.31
N SER A 319 -12.82 14.69 -9.79
CA SER A 319 -14.18 15.05 -10.19
C SER A 319 -15.16 14.99 -9.01
N GLU A 320 -16.22 15.78 -9.05
CA GLU A 320 -17.35 15.66 -8.14
C GLU A 320 -18.51 14.96 -8.88
N ARG A 321 -19.03 13.91 -8.29
CA ARG A 321 -20.24 13.23 -8.79
C ARG A 321 -21.44 13.56 -7.93
N VAL A 322 -22.53 13.99 -8.57
CA VAL A 322 -23.85 14.08 -7.95
C VAL A 322 -24.61 12.81 -8.27
N THR A 323 -24.99 12.05 -7.25
CA THR A 323 -25.72 10.78 -7.40
C THR A 323 -27.20 11.01 -7.76
N GLN A 324 -27.89 9.95 -8.14
CA GLN A 324 -29.34 10.01 -8.41
C GLN A 324 -30.15 10.46 -7.17
N SER A 325 -29.67 10.15 -5.97
CA SER A 325 -30.25 10.63 -4.70
C SER A 325 -29.87 12.07 -4.34
N GLY A 326 -29.11 12.77 -5.20
CA GLY A 326 -28.68 14.16 -5.01
C GLY A 326 -27.48 14.34 -4.06
N LYS A 327 -26.84 13.25 -3.60
CA LYS A 327 -25.65 13.30 -2.77
C LYS A 327 -24.39 13.53 -3.60
N LYS A 328 -23.44 14.27 -3.01
CA LYS A 328 -22.16 14.59 -3.64
C LYS A 328 -21.08 13.66 -3.15
N VAL A 329 -20.23 13.18 -4.06
CA VAL A 329 -19.03 12.38 -3.77
C VAL A 329 -17.86 13.02 -4.51
N ASP A 330 -16.83 13.37 -3.76
CA ASP A 330 -15.52 13.74 -4.31
C ASP A 330 -14.80 12.47 -4.76
N MET A 331 -14.41 12.42 -6.03
CA MET A 331 -13.86 11.23 -6.67
C MET A 331 -12.50 11.53 -7.29
N ASN A 332 -11.50 10.73 -6.93
CA ASN A 332 -10.16 10.85 -7.47
C ASN A 332 -9.73 9.52 -8.11
N LEU A 333 -9.42 9.52 -9.41
CA LEU A 333 -8.70 8.44 -10.08
C LEU A 333 -7.23 8.81 -10.16
N VAL A 334 -6.40 8.12 -9.38
CA VAL A 334 -4.99 8.45 -9.20
C VAL A 334 -4.20 8.19 -10.48
N PRO A 335 -3.40 9.14 -11.00
CA PRO A 335 -2.48 8.86 -12.10
C PRO A 335 -1.42 7.86 -11.67
N ASN A 336 -0.98 6.99 -12.58
CA ASN A 336 0.06 6.00 -12.29
C ASN A 336 0.80 5.53 -13.53
N PRO A 337 2.07 5.09 -13.39
CA PRO A 337 2.86 4.55 -14.49
C PRO A 337 2.47 3.11 -14.85
N SER A 338 3.15 2.53 -15.82
CA SER A 338 3.01 1.10 -16.18
C SER A 338 3.58 0.12 -15.14
N HIS A 339 4.19 0.61 -14.07
CA HIS A 339 4.69 -0.22 -12.96
C HIS A 339 3.50 -0.69 -12.10
N LEU A 340 3.04 -1.90 -12.39
CA LEU A 340 1.79 -2.42 -11.83
C LEU A 340 1.84 -2.53 -10.31
N GLU A 341 0.68 -2.31 -9.67
CA GLU A 341 0.41 -2.43 -8.22
C GLU A 341 0.98 -1.30 -7.35
N THR A 342 1.87 -0.45 -7.86
CA THR A 342 2.47 0.66 -7.11
C THR A 342 1.44 1.67 -6.61
N VAL A 343 0.41 1.90 -7.40
CA VAL A 343 -0.66 2.87 -7.11
C VAL A 343 -1.49 2.49 -5.88
N ALA A 344 -1.49 1.21 -5.47
CA ALA A 344 -2.24 0.77 -4.29
C ALA A 344 -1.76 1.46 -3.01
N ALA A 345 -0.45 1.57 -2.81
CA ALA A 345 0.14 2.30 -1.69
C ALA A 345 -0.22 3.80 -1.74
N VAL A 346 -0.14 4.41 -2.92
CA VAL A 346 -0.47 5.84 -3.13
C VAL A 346 -1.94 6.12 -2.82
N VAL A 347 -2.86 5.26 -3.27
CA VAL A 347 -4.30 5.36 -2.92
C VAL A 347 -4.53 5.30 -1.42
N GLY A 348 -3.83 4.38 -0.72
CA GLY A 348 -3.88 4.27 0.73
C GLY A 348 -3.51 5.58 1.42
N GLY A 349 -2.40 6.19 1.00
CA GLY A 349 -1.91 7.46 1.52
C GLY A 349 -2.87 8.63 1.27
N ILE A 350 -3.35 8.79 0.04
CA ILE A 350 -4.35 9.82 -0.31
C ILE A 350 -5.62 9.65 0.52
N MET A 351 -6.14 8.42 0.61
CA MET A 351 -7.35 8.16 1.37
C MET A 351 -7.16 8.47 2.85
N ARG A 352 -6.03 8.10 3.43
CA ARG A 352 -5.74 8.40 4.83
C ARG A 352 -5.66 9.90 5.09
N ALA A 353 -5.01 10.68 4.23
CA ALA A 353 -4.97 12.13 4.34
C ALA A 353 -6.39 12.73 4.27
N LYS A 354 -7.21 12.27 3.32
CA LYS A 354 -8.62 12.69 3.23
C LYS A 354 -9.43 12.32 4.48
N GLN A 355 -9.17 11.16 5.08
CA GLN A 355 -9.81 10.74 6.33
C GLN A 355 -9.40 11.62 7.51
N ASP A 356 -8.13 11.89 7.65
CA ASP A 356 -7.60 12.71 8.74
C ASP A 356 -8.11 14.18 8.67
N HIS A 357 -8.34 14.72 7.45
CA HIS A 357 -8.71 16.11 7.27
C HIS A 357 -10.21 16.35 6.99
N TYR A 358 -10.89 15.45 6.28
CA TYR A 358 -12.26 15.71 5.80
C TYR A 358 -13.32 14.76 6.35
N CYS A 359 -12.94 13.57 6.84
CA CYS A 359 -13.92 12.59 7.31
C CYS A 359 -14.25 12.73 8.79
N GLN A 360 -13.64 13.67 9.49
CA GLN A 360 -13.78 13.88 10.92
C GLN A 360 -13.56 12.56 11.69
N ASP A 361 -14.40 12.18 12.61
CA ASP A 361 -14.22 10.94 13.40
C ASP A 361 -14.80 9.69 12.71
N ASN A 362 -15.18 9.76 11.45
CA ASN A 362 -15.77 8.63 10.72
C ASN A 362 -15.02 8.28 9.44
N ASN A 363 -13.96 7.49 9.58
CA ASN A 363 -13.13 7.04 8.45
C ASN A 363 -13.90 6.25 7.37
N ARG A 364 -15.12 5.74 7.68
CA ARG A 364 -15.96 5.05 6.68
C ARG A 364 -16.59 5.99 5.65
N LYS A 365 -16.49 7.32 5.84
CA LYS A 365 -16.85 8.30 4.82
C LYS A 365 -15.88 8.34 3.64
N GLY A 366 -14.66 7.84 3.83
CA GLY A 366 -13.68 7.65 2.78
C GLY A 366 -13.72 6.21 2.25
N LEU A 367 -13.70 6.01 0.93
CA LEU A 367 -13.73 4.71 0.28
C LEU A 367 -12.56 4.55 -0.70
N PRO A 368 -11.49 3.83 -0.33
CA PRO A 368 -10.44 3.44 -1.27
C PRO A 368 -10.89 2.23 -2.10
N ILE A 369 -10.59 2.26 -3.40
CA ILE A 369 -10.83 1.17 -4.35
C ILE A 369 -9.55 0.93 -5.14
N ILE A 370 -9.12 -0.33 -5.23
CA ILE A 370 -7.98 -0.72 -6.05
C ILE A 370 -8.45 -1.73 -7.10
N ILE A 371 -8.16 -1.46 -8.37
CA ILE A 371 -8.44 -2.38 -9.48
C ILE A 371 -7.11 -2.99 -9.95
N HIS A 372 -6.98 -4.28 -9.76
CA HIS A 372 -5.80 -5.08 -10.06
C HIS A 372 -5.95 -5.85 -11.37
N GLY A 373 -4.82 -6.24 -11.97
CA GLY A 373 -4.76 -7.33 -12.92
C GLY A 373 -4.47 -8.66 -12.23
N ASP A 374 -5.03 -9.77 -12.73
CA ASP A 374 -4.92 -11.10 -12.10
C ASP A 374 -3.47 -11.61 -11.97
N ALA A 375 -2.63 -11.39 -12.97
CA ALA A 375 -1.23 -11.77 -12.91
C ALA A 375 -0.40 -10.84 -12.02
N ALA A 376 -0.78 -9.55 -11.94
CA ALA A 376 -0.06 -8.55 -11.15
C ALA A 376 -0.31 -8.72 -9.65
N VAL A 377 -1.58 -8.86 -9.23
CA VAL A 377 -1.95 -9.02 -7.82
C VAL A 377 -1.33 -10.26 -7.19
N SER A 378 -1.16 -11.33 -7.95
CA SER A 378 -0.55 -12.58 -7.49
C SER A 378 0.99 -12.58 -7.54
N GLY A 379 1.63 -11.65 -8.28
CA GLY A 379 3.06 -11.69 -8.55
C GLY A 379 3.88 -10.53 -7.97
N GLN A 380 3.28 -9.35 -7.76
CA GLN A 380 4.00 -8.16 -7.32
C GLN A 380 4.11 -8.08 -5.79
N GLY A 381 5.35 -8.01 -5.26
CA GLY A 381 5.61 -8.02 -3.82
C GLY A 381 4.99 -6.85 -3.04
N ILE A 382 4.85 -5.68 -3.67
CA ILE A 382 4.21 -4.50 -3.05
C ILE A 382 2.76 -4.77 -2.64
N VAL A 383 2.07 -5.72 -3.28
CA VAL A 383 0.71 -6.13 -2.88
C VAL A 383 0.72 -6.71 -1.47
N TYR A 384 1.70 -7.56 -1.15
CA TYR A 384 1.86 -8.10 0.20
C TYR A 384 2.13 -6.99 1.22
N GLU A 385 2.98 -6.03 0.89
CA GLU A 385 3.29 -4.89 1.75
C GLU A 385 2.04 -4.06 2.05
N THR A 386 1.23 -3.73 1.04
CA THR A 386 -0.02 -2.96 1.21
C THR A 386 -1.09 -3.73 1.98
N VAL A 387 -1.19 -5.06 1.79
CA VAL A 387 -2.07 -5.93 2.58
C VAL A 387 -1.72 -5.88 4.07
N GLN A 388 -0.43 -5.86 4.43
CA GLN A 388 0.00 -5.75 5.81
C GLN A 388 -0.30 -4.37 6.44
N MET A 389 -0.47 -3.32 5.65
CA MET A 389 -0.80 -1.98 6.13
C MET A 389 -2.25 -1.84 6.62
N CYS A 390 -3.18 -2.65 6.12
CA CYS A 390 -4.63 -2.43 6.25
C CYS A 390 -5.13 -2.30 7.69
N GLY A 391 -4.53 -3.02 8.65
CA GLY A 391 -4.89 -2.99 10.06
C GLY A 391 -3.99 -2.16 10.96
N LEU A 392 -2.93 -1.55 10.43
CA LEU A 392 -1.96 -0.80 11.22
C LEU A 392 -2.48 0.61 11.56
N PRO A 393 -2.32 1.08 12.80
CA PRO A 393 -2.86 2.38 13.24
C PRO A 393 -2.45 3.57 12.37
N GLY A 394 -1.22 3.58 11.85
CA GLY A 394 -0.69 4.64 10.99
C GLY A 394 -1.16 4.58 9.55
N PHE A 395 -1.71 3.44 9.10
CA PHE A 395 -1.92 3.14 7.68
C PHE A 395 -3.35 2.68 7.34
N THR A 396 -4.15 2.27 8.33
CA THR A 396 -5.52 1.80 8.08
C THR A 396 -6.39 2.88 7.44
N THR A 397 -7.21 2.47 6.47
CA THR A 397 -8.20 3.30 5.78
C THR A 397 -9.64 2.86 6.08
N ALA A 398 -9.85 2.08 7.13
CA ALA A 398 -11.12 1.43 7.46
C ALA A 398 -11.65 0.52 6.34
N GLY A 399 -10.73 -0.20 5.71
CA GLY A 399 -10.98 -1.20 4.66
C GLY A 399 -10.96 -0.66 3.24
N THR A 400 -10.38 -1.45 2.34
CA THR A 400 -10.28 -1.21 0.90
C THR A 400 -11.14 -2.22 0.14
N ILE A 401 -11.79 -1.80 -0.94
CA ILE A 401 -12.40 -2.73 -1.89
C ILE A 401 -11.37 -3.00 -2.99
N HIS A 402 -10.88 -4.23 -3.05
CA HIS A 402 -9.98 -4.71 -4.08
C HIS A 402 -10.79 -5.41 -5.18
N ILE A 403 -10.62 -4.99 -6.43
CA ILE A 403 -11.30 -5.56 -7.59
C ILE A 403 -10.24 -6.11 -8.52
N VAL A 404 -10.24 -7.42 -8.75
CA VAL A 404 -9.33 -8.04 -9.71
C VAL A 404 -10.05 -8.21 -11.04
N VAL A 405 -9.63 -7.49 -12.07
CA VAL A 405 -10.07 -7.70 -13.45
C VAL A 405 -9.33 -8.92 -13.99
N ASN A 406 -9.92 -10.10 -13.74
CA ASN A 406 -9.33 -11.39 -14.03
C ASN A 406 -9.66 -11.83 -15.45
N ASN A 407 -8.74 -11.60 -16.36
CA ASN A 407 -8.90 -12.04 -17.77
C ASN A 407 -8.24 -13.40 -18.06
N GLN A 408 -7.78 -14.11 -17.04
CA GLN A 408 -7.25 -15.49 -17.06
C GLN A 408 -5.93 -15.65 -17.85
N VAL A 409 -5.28 -14.56 -18.22
CA VAL A 409 -3.98 -14.57 -18.92
C VAL A 409 -3.15 -13.33 -18.56
N GLY A 410 -1.91 -13.53 -18.16
CA GLY A 410 -0.96 -12.45 -17.91
C GLY A 410 -0.04 -12.22 -19.09
N PHE A 411 -0.20 -11.11 -19.83
CA PHE A 411 0.53 -10.85 -21.07
C PHE A 411 0.34 -11.99 -22.07
N THR A 412 1.27 -12.96 -22.15
CA THR A 412 1.18 -14.20 -22.97
C THR A 412 1.26 -15.48 -22.15
N THR A 413 1.22 -15.37 -20.80
CA THR A 413 1.42 -16.46 -19.85
C THR A 413 0.07 -16.91 -19.28
N ASN A 414 -0.22 -18.20 -19.38
CA ASN A 414 -1.42 -18.78 -18.77
C ASN A 414 -1.33 -18.70 -17.24
N TYR A 415 -2.48 -18.66 -16.57
CA TYR A 415 -2.52 -18.61 -15.11
C TYR A 415 -1.84 -19.82 -14.46
N THR A 416 -1.88 -21.00 -15.09
CA THR A 416 -1.20 -22.21 -14.64
C THR A 416 0.32 -22.12 -14.63
N ASP A 417 0.88 -21.21 -15.44
CA ASP A 417 2.33 -20.99 -15.55
C ASP A 417 2.78 -19.74 -14.76
N SER A 418 1.83 -18.93 -14.27
CA SER A 418 2.11 -17.63 -13.62
C SER A 418 1.94 -17.65 -12.11
N ARG A 419 1.22 -18.61 -11.54
CA ARG A 419 1.02 -18.72 -10.09
C ARG A 419 0.81 -20.16 -9.64
N SER A 420 1.20 -20.44 -8.40
CA SER A 420 0.97 -21.74 -7.74
C SER A 420 -0.39 -21.80 -7.00
N SER A 421 -0.94 -20.63 -6.66
CA SER A 421 -2.24 -20.55 -5.96
C SER A 421 -3.40 -20.84 -6.91
N LEU A 422 -4.50 -21.37 -6.33
CA LEU A 422 -5.71 -21.69 -7.10
C LEU A 422 -6.34 -20.42 -7.68
N TYR A 423 -6.48 -19.39 -6.86
CA TYR A 423 -7.00 -18.09 -7.27
C TYR A 423 -5.90 -17.02 -7.25
N CYS A 424 -6.01 -16.02 -8.11
CA CYS A 424 -5.14 -14.85 -8.06
C CYS A 424 -5.34 -14.02 -6.79
N THR A 425 -6.51 -14.15 -6.18
CA THR A 425 -6.94 -13.47 -4.96
C THR A 425 -6.55 -14.20 -3.66
N ASP A 426 -5.79 -15.29 -3.71
CA ASP A 426 -5.36 -16.02 -2.50
C ASP A 426 -4.52 -15.16 -1.53
N ILE A 427 -3.98 -14.04 -2.00
CA ILE A 427 -3.34 -13.02 -1.15
C ILE A 427 -4.30 -12.46 -0.08
N ALA A 428 -5.59 -12.42 -0.32
CA ALA A 428 -6.61 -11.98 0.64
C ALA A 428 -6.62 -12.80 1.95
N LYS A 429 -6.16 -14.05 1.89
CA LYS A 429 -6.10 -14.95 3.05
C LYS A 429 -5.04 -14.51 4.08
N VAL A 430 -4.09 -13.67 3.70
CA VAL A 430 -3.02 -13.16 4.58
C VAL A 430 -3.61 -12.33 5.73
N ASN A 431 -4.64 -11.53 5.46
CA ASN A 431 -5.27 -10.62 6.43
C ASN A 431 -6.73 -10.98 6.76
N ASP A 432 -7.13 -12.24 6.51
CA ASP A 432 -8.50 -12.74 6.73
C ASP A 432 -9.58 -11.92 5.99
N SER A 433 -9.28 -11.44 4.78
CA SER A 433 -10.25 -10.73 3.94
C SER A 433 -11.11 -11.72 3.13
N PRO A 434 -12.43 -11.54 3.02
CA PRO A 434 -13.27 -12.39 2.19
C PRO A 434 -13.03 -12.15 0.71
N VAL A 435 -13.25 -13.20 -0.10
CA VAL A 435 -13.15 -13.13 -1.56
C VAL A 435 -14.49 -13.47 -2.19
N LEU A 436 -14.93 -12.62 -3.12
CA LEU A 436 -16.16 -12.74 -3.88
C LEU A 436 -15.80 -12.95 -5.35
N HIS A 437 -15.90 -14.19 -5.85
CA HIS A 437 -15.69 -14.49 -7.27
C HIS A 437 -16.99 -14.29 -8.02
N VAL A 438 -16.94 -13.63 -9.18
CA VAL A 438 -18.15 -13.40 -9.98
C VAL A 438 -17.85 -13.51 -11.48
N ASN A 439 -18.79 -14.14 -12.21
CA ASN A 439 -18.75 -14.21 -13.66
C ASN A 439 -19.08 -12.85 -14.28
N ALA A 440 -18.17 -12.29 -15.06
CA ALA A 440 -18.30 -10.99 -15.69
C ALA A 440 -19.47 -10.92 -16.71
N ASP A 441 -19.94 -12.04 -17.24
CA ASP A 441 -21.08 -12.10 -18.17
C ASP A 441 -22.42 -11.93 -17.46
N ASP A 442 -22.50 -12.25 -16.16
CA ASP A 442 -23.73 -12.07 -15.38
C ASP A 442 -23.74 -10.69 -14.71
N ALA A 443 -24.20 -9.70 -15.45
CA ALA A 443 -24.16 -8.30 -15.02
C ALA A 443 -24.96 -8.03 -13.72
N GLU A 444 -26.07 -8.76 -13.47
CA GLU A 444 -26.82 -8.61 -12.21
C GLU A 444 -26.03 -9.20 -11.03
N ALA A 445 -25.35 -10.34 -11.25
CA ALA A 445 -24.45 -10.94 -10.24
C ALA A 445 -23.24 -10.03 -9.95
N VAL A 446 -22.70 -9.34 -10.96
CA VAL A 446 -21.63 -8.34 -10.76
C VAL A 446 -22.11 -7.21 -9.87
N VAL A 447 -23.25 -6.60 -10.18
CA VAL A 447 -23.83 -5.54 -9.33
C VAL A 447 -24.07 -6.04 -7.91
N HIS A 448 -24.65 -7.25 -7.75
CA HIS A 448 -24.85 -7.87 -6.44
C HIS A 448 -23.53 -7.97 -5.65
N THR A 449 -22.47 -8.47 -6.29
CA THR A 449 -21.16 -8.70 -5.67
C THR A 449 -20.51 -7.38 -5.22
N PHE A 450 -20.62 -6.33 -6.04
CA PHE A 450 -20.10 -5.00 -5.68
C PHE A 450 -20.86 -4.38 -4.50
N LEU A 451 -22.18 -4.55 -4.46
CA LEU A 451 -23.00 -4.08 -3.34
C LEU A 451 -22.72 -4.87 -2.05
N LEU A 452 -22.53 -6.20 -2.16
CA LEU A 452 -22.16 -7.06 -1.03
C LEU A 452 -20.79 -6.69 -0.45
N ALA A 453 -19.81 -6.43 -1.32
CA ALA A 453 -18.49 -5.97 -0.91
C ALA A 453 -18.56 -4.62 -0.17
N LEU A 454 -19.32 -3.67 -0.70
CA LEU A 454 -19.56 -2.39 -0.03
C LEU A 454 -20.24 -2.57 1.34
N GLU A 455 -21.25 -3.43 1.40
CA GLU A 455 -21.96 -3.71 2.64
C GLU A 455 -21.04 -4.29 3.72
N TYR A 456 -20.21 -5.27 3.35
CA TYR A 456 -19.20 -5.85 4.22
C TYR A 456 -18.21 -4.79 4.70
N ARG A 457 -17.61 -4.04 3.77
CA ARG A 457 -16.62 -2.99 4.09
C ARG A 457 -17.20 -1.93 5.01
N GLN A 458 -18.40 -1.45 4.75
CA GLN A 458 -19.06 -0.45 5.60
C GLN A 458 -19.49 -0.99 6.97
N HIS A 459 -19.75 -2.29 7.07
CA HIS A 459 -20.11 -2.91 8.33
C HIS A 459 -18.89 -3.18 9.23
N PHE A 460 -17.84 -3.79 8.68
CA PHE A 460 -16.68 -4.23 9.45
C PHE A 460 -15.49 -3.26 9.42
N GLY A 461 -15.39 -2.40 8.41
CA GLY A 461 -14.22 -1.54 8.21
C GLY A 461 -12.97 -2.33 7.86
N LYS A 462 -13.12 -3.44 7.13
CA LYS A 462 -12.06 -4.38 6.70
C LYS A 462 -12.02 -4.49 5.19
N ASP A 463 -10.90 -4.97 4.65
CA ASP A 463 -10.71 -5.20 3.22
C ASP A 463 -11.59 -6.34 2.71
N VAL A 464 -11.96 -6.25 1.45
CA VAL A 464 -12.72 -7.27 0.70
C VAL A 464 -12.23 -7.34 -0.73
N TYR A 465 -12.17 -8.54 -1.29
CA TYR A 465 -11.72 -8.79 -2.65
C TYR A 465 -12.88 -9.24 -3.55
N ILE A 466 -12.95 -8.67 -4.74
CA ILE A 466 -13.83 -9.09 -5.84
C ILE A 466 -12.95 -9.65 -6.94
N ASP A 467 -13.11 -10.91 -7.28
CA ASP A 467 -12.50 -11.56 -8.44
C ASP A 467 -13.50 -11.51 -9.58
N LEU A 468 -13.42 -10.48 -10.44
CA LEU A 468 -14.27 -10.31 -11.62
C LEU A 468 -13.69 -11.14 -12.76
N VAL A 469 -14.18 -12.37 -12.88
CA VAL A 469 -13.66 -13.35 -13.83
C VAL A 469 -14.32 -13.15 -15.19
N GLY A 470 -13.53 -12.66 -16.12
CA GLY A 470 -13.95 -12.45 -17.52
C GLY A 470 -12.91 -12.97 -18.49
N TYR A 471 -12.71 -12.25 -19.56
CA TYR A 471 -11.71 -12.55 -20.59
C TYR A 471 -11.15 -11.26 -21.19
N ARG A 472 -10.14 -11.38 -22.01
CA ARG A 472 -9.52 -10.29 -22.78
C ARG A 472 -9.75 -10.54 -24.27
N LYS A 473 -10.51 -9.64 -24.91
CA LYS A 473 -10.91 -9.83 -26.32
C LYS A 473 -9.76 -9.73 -27.31
N TYR A 474 -8.83 -8.81 -27.11
CA TYR A 474 -7.64 -8.61 -27.95
C TYR A 474 -6.39 -9.17 -27.26
N GLY A 475 -5.19 -8.95 -27.82
CA GLY A 475 -3.92 -9.26 -27.19
C GLY A 475 -3.65 -8.45 -25.93
N HIS A 476 -2.41 -8.42 -25.46
CA HIS A 476 -2.05 -7.57 -24.33
C HIS A 476 -2.41 -6.10 -24.62
N ASN A 477 -2.19 -5.67 -25.85
CA ASN A 477 -2.70 -4.43 -26.41
C ASN A 477 -3.25 -4.71 -27.83
N GLU A 478 -3.79 -3.70 -28.49
CA GLU A 478 -4.48 -3.82 -29.79
C GLU A 478 -3.54 -4.13 -30.96
N GLY A 479 -2.23 -4.02 -30.76
CA GLY A 479 -1.21 -4.40 -31.76
C GLY A 479 -0.68 -5.83 -31.61
N ASP A 480 -1.13 -6.57 -30.55
CA ASP A 480 -0.67 -7.91 -30.23
C ASP A 480 -1.61 -8.98 -30.80
N GLU A 481 -1.05 -10.08 -31.33
CA GLU A 481 -1.83 -11.23 -31.84
C GLU A 481 -1.80 -12.39 -30.82
N PRO A 482 -2.83 -12.50 -29.97
CA PRO A 482 -2.82 -13.44 -28.85
C PRO A 482 -2.94 -14.92 -29.25
N ARG A 483 -3.34 -15.23 -30.49
CA ARG A 483 -3.47 -16.60 -30.97
C ARG A 483 -2.13 -17.31 -31.16
N PHE A 484 -1.02 -16.56 -31.20
CA PHE A 484 0.32 -17.17 -31.19
C PHE A 484 0.58 -17.98 -29.91
N THR A 485 0.02 -17.55 -28.78
CA THR A 485 0.29 -18.19 -27.48
C THR A 485 -0.93 -18.88 -26.87
N GLN A 486 -2.16 -18.36 -27.07
CA GLN A 486 -3.41 -18.92 -26.54
C GLN A 486 -4.43 -19.22 -27.64
N PRO A 487 -4.13 -20.07 -28.66
CA PRO A 487 -5.00 -20.27 -29.81
C PRO A 487 -6.37 -20.86 -29.45
N LYS A 488 -6.43 -21.79 -28.48
CA LYS A 488 -7.68 -22.45 -28.03
C LYS A 488 -8.59 -21.45 -27.34
N MET A 489 -8.06 -20.65 -26.41
CA MET A 489 -8.78 -19.63 -25.65
C MET A 489 -9.38 -18.59 -26.61
N TYR A 490 -8.59 -18.04 -27.52
CA TYR A 490 -9.07 -17.00 -28.46
C TYR A 490 -10.01 -17.54 -29.57
N LYS A 491 -9.98 -18.85 -29.84
CA LYS A 491 -11.00 -19.48 -30.68
C LYS A 491 -12.34 -19.50 -29.96
N THR A 492 -12.37 -19.69 -28.65
CA THR A 492 -13.58 -19.60 -27.81
C THR A 492 -14.07 -18.17 -27.73
N ILE A 493 -13.17 -17.22 -27.35
CA ILE A 493 -13.48 -15.78 -27.23
C ILE A 493 -14.08 -15.22 -28.54
N GLY A 494 -13.53 -15.61 -29.70
CA GLY A 494 -14.01 -15.14 -31.01
C GLY A 494 -15.45 -15.56 -31.38
N LYS A 495 -16.02 -16.49 -30.61
CA LYS A 495 -17.42 -16.95 -30.77
C LYS A 495 -18.32 -16.51 -29.62
N HIS A 496 -17.75 -15.92 -28.60
CA HIS A 496 -18.44 -15.56 -27.37
C HIS A 496 -19.07 -14.17 -27.51
N ASP A 497 -20.34 -14.04 -27.10
CA ASP A 497 -21.03 -12.76 -27.03
C ASP A 497 -20.50 -11.91 -25.85
N ASN A 498 -20.51 -10.60 -26.02
CA ASN A 498 -20.09 -9.71 -24.94
C ASN A 498 -21.20 -9.60 -23.84
N PRO A 499 -20.82 -9.18 -22.60
CA PRO A 499 -21.75 -9.10 -21.46
C PRO A 499 -23.01 -8.24 -21.76
N ARG A 500 -22.85 -7.17 -22.55
CA ARG A 500 -23.99 -6.30 -22.96
C ARG A 500 -25.01 -7.06 -23.82
N ASN A 501 -24.56 -7.84 -24.80
CA ASN A 501 -25.45 -8.59 -25.66
C ASN A 501 -26.17 -9.70 -24.90
N ILE A 502 -25.44 -10.43 -24.06
CA ILE A 502 -25.98 -11.47 -23.18
C ILE A 502 -27.09 -10.88 -22.29
N TYR A 503 -26.83 -9.76 -21.66
CA TYR A 503 -27.82 -9.10 -20.80
C TYR A 503 -28.99 -8.52 -21.55
N ALA A 504 -28.77 -7.94 -22.73
CA ALA A 504 -29.85 -7.44 -23.59
C ALA A 504 -30.83 -8.54 -24.02
N GLN A 505 -30.30 -9.71 -24.39
CA GLN A 505 -31.13 -10.89 -24.74
C GLN A 505 -31.97 -11.35 -23.55
N LYS A 506 -31.39 -11.40 -22.35
CA LYS A 506 -32.10 -11.70 -21.09
C LYS A 506 -33.26 -10.74 -20.88
N LEU A 507 -33.03 -9.42 -21.01
CA LEU A 507 -34.03 -8.40 -20.78
C LEU A 507 -35.13 -8.40 -21.87
N ILE A 508 -34.82 -8.78 -23.12
CA ILE A 508 -35.82 -8.99 -24.16
C ILE A 508 -36.70 -10.19 -23.80
N ALA A 509 -36.10 -11.29 -23.35
CA ALA A 509 -36.86 -12.48 -22.94
C ALA A 509 -37.77 -12.22 -21.74
N GLU A 510 -37.32 -11.37 -20.80
CA GLU A 510 -38.12 -10.90 -19.67
C GLU A 510 -39.16 -9.84 -20.03
N GLY A 511 -39.17 -9.33 -21.27
CA GLY A 511 -40.10 -8.26 -21.70
C GLY A 511 -39.79 -6.88 -21.11
N VAL A 512 -38.60 -6.66 -20.58
CA VAL A 512 -38.16 -5.38 -19.98
C VAL A 512 -37.82 -4.35 -21.06
N VAL A 513 -37.20 -4.79 -22.17
CA VAL A 513 -36.77 -3.98 -23.29
C VAL A 513 -37.10 -4.65 -24.61
N ASN A 514 -37.19 -3.91 -25.69
CA ASN A 514 -37.34 -4.44 -27.07
C ASN A 514 -36.17 -4.00 -27.96
N GLN A 515 -36.06 -4.64 -29.14
CA GLN A 515 -34.96 -4.37 -30.08
C GLN A 515 -34.87 -2.91 -30.54
N VAL A 516 -36.02 -2.25 -30.72
CA VAL A 516 -36.08 -0.84 -31.16
C VAL A 516 -35.42 0.07 -30.09
N ALA A 517 -35.76 -0.14 -28.83
CA ALA A 517 -35.16 0.64 -27.72
C ALA A 517 -33.65 0.39 -27.59
N LEU A 518 -33.19 -0.85 -27.82
CA LEU A 518 -31.74 -1.17 -27.82
C LEU A 518 -30.99 -0.44 -28.90
N THR A 519 -31.50 -0.49 -30.13
CA THR A 519 -30.89 0.20 -31.28
C THR A 519 -30.90 1.72 -31.09
N ALA A 520 -31.96 2.27 -30.51
CA ALA A 520 -32.01 3.70 -30.18
C ALA A 520 -30.96 4.07 -29.12
N MET A 521 -30.76 3.24 -28.10
CA MET A 521 -29.73 3.46 -27.05
C MET A 521 -28.32 3.48 -27.63
N GLU A 522 -27.98 2.52 -28.52
CA GLU A 522 -26.68 2.48 -29.20
C GLU A 522 -26.45 3.72 -30.07
N ASN A 523 -27.43 4.05 -30.92
CA ASN A 523 -27.33 5.17 -31.85
C ASN A 523 -27.19 6.52 -31.12
N ASN A 524 -27.91 6.70 -30.01
CA ASN A 524 -27.83 7.93 -29.22
C ASN A 524 -26.44 8.12 -28.60
N TYR A 525 -25.87 7.06 -28.03
CA TYR A 525 -24.52 7.16 -27.44
C TYR A 525 -23.47 7.31 -28.51
N LYS A 526 -23.56 6.59 -29.63
CA LYS A 526 -22.66 6.75 -30.77
C LYS A 526 -22.70 8.18 -31.33
N ALA A 527 -23.90 8.75 -31.51
CA ALA A 527 -24.05 10.13 -31.98
C ALA A 527 -23.41 11.14 -31.04
N LYS A 528 -23.49 10.91 -29.70
CA LYS A 528 -22.77 11.70 -28.72
C LYS A 528 -21.26 11.60 -28.95
N LEU A 529 -20.70 10.40 -29.10
CA LEU A 529 -19.26 10.20 -29.31
C LEU A 529 -18.77 10.80 -30.65
N ASP A 530 -19.57 10.70 -31.73
CA ASP A 530 -19.24 11.32 -33.01
C ASP A 530 -19.20 12.86 -32.89
N ASN A 531 -20.14 13.47 -32.14
CA ASN A 531 -20.13 14.92 -31.87
C ASN A 531 -18.92 15.34 -31.01
N ASP A 532 -18.60 14.55 -29.96
CA ASP A 532 -17.44 14.81 -29.11
C ASP A 532 -16.11 14.72 -29.90
N LEU A 533 -16.02 13.78 -30.85
CA LEU A 533 -14.88 13.67 -31.77
C LEU A 533 -14.78 14.87 -32.73
N GLU A 534 -15.91 15.32 -33.30
CA GLU A 534 -15.89 16.51 -34.15
C GLU A 534 -15.46 17.78 -33.40
N THR A 535 -15.92 17.90 -32.16
CA THR A 535 -15.54 19.00 -31.28
C THR A 535 -14.06 18.92 -30.91
N SER A 536 -13.59 17.75 -30.49
CA SER A 536 -12.17 17.52 -30.22
C SER A 536 -11.29 18.00 -31.38
N ARG A 537 -11.63 17.65 -32.62
CA ARG A 537 -10.82 18.01 -33.79
C ARG A 537 -10.73 19.51 -34.10
N LYS A 538 -11.64 20.32 -33.55
CA LYS A 538 -11.61 21.79 -33.67
C LYS A 538 -10.70 22.46 -32.66
N GLU A 539 -10.45 21.81 -31.53
CA GLU A 539 -9.54 22.32 -30.49
C GLU A 539 -8.08 22.07 -30.90
N PRO A 540 -7.20 23.07 -30.82
CA PRO A 540 -5.81 22.90 -31.25
C PRO A 540 -4.93 22.13 -30.27
N LEU A 541 -5.27 22.15 -29.00
CA LEU A 541 -4.45 21.66 -27.90
C LEU A 541 -5.20 20.63 -27.03
N THR A 542 -4.46 19.84 -26.29
CA THR A 542 -4.98 18.96 -25.22
C THR A 542 -4.86 19.67 -23.88
N VAL A 543 -5.94 19.67 -23.10
CA VAL A 543 -5.98 20.27 -21.76
C VAL A 543 -5.87 19.19 -20.71
N ILE A 544 -4.85 19.23 -19.87
CA ILE A 544 -4.68 18.40 -18.69
C ILE A 544 -4.86 19.25 -17.44
N LYS A 545 -5.92 18.98 -16.68
CA LYS A 545 -6.17 19.68 -15.41
C LYS A 545 -5.25 19.13 -14.32
N PRO A 546 -4.71 19.99 -13.43
CA PRO A 546 -3.96 19.54 -12.28
C PRO A 546 -4.77 18.57 -11.43
N PHE A 547 -4.11 17.53 -10.93
CA PHE A 547 -4.74 16.55 -10.04
C PHE A 547 -4.96 17.16 -8.64
N MET A 548 -6.11 16.89 -8.01
CA MET A 548 -6.45 17.38 -6.66
C MET A 548 -6.44 18.92 -6.52
N GLN A 549 -6.98 19.64 -7.51
CA GLN A 549 -6.99 21.11 -7.52
C GLN A 549 -7.58 21.75 -6.26
N THR A 550 -8.53 21.12 -5.59
CA THR A 550 -9.18 21.64 -4.39
C THR A 550 -8.20 21.69 -3.22
N GLU A 551 -7.44 20.64 -3.03
CA GLU A 551 -6.45 20.52 -1.95
C GLU A 551 -5.27 21.49 -2.15
N TRP A 552 -4.92 21.76 -3.40
CA TRP A 552 -3.81 22.63 -3.79
C TRP A 552 -4.22 24.07 -4.08
N GLN A 553 -5.45 24.46 -3.76
CA GLN A 553 -5.90 25.83 -3.95
C GLN A 553 -5.07 26.81 -3.11
N GLY A 554 -4.50 27.83 -3.76
CA GLY A 554 -3.66 28.85 -3.11
C GLY A 554 -2.17 28.52 -3.09
N PHE A 555 -1.76 27.37 -3.57
CA PHE A 555 -0.35 27.03 -3.79
C PHE A 555 0.07 27.41 -5.21
N GLU A 556 1.32 27.88 -5.33
CA GLU A 556 1.94 28.25 -6.61
C GLU A 556 2.81 27.10 -7.12
N LEU A 557 3.07 27.10 -8.42
CA LEU A 557 4.11 26.27 -9.01
C LEU A 557 5.47 26.92 -8.79
N ALA A 558 6.44 26.16 -8.30
CA ALA A 558 7.79 26.67 -8.09
C ALA A 558 8.54 26.84 -9.42
N ASN A 559 9.38 27.86 -9.48
CA ASN A 559 10.32 28.08 -10.56
C ASN A 559 11.75 28.24 -9.99
N PRO A 560 12.82 28.31 -10.82
CA PRO A 560 14.21 28.42 -10.34
C PRO A 560 14.45 29.59 -9.39
N GLU A 561 13.81 30.73 -9.64
CA GLU A 561 13.97 31.94 -8.84
C GLU A 561 13.32 31.77 -7.47
N THR A 562 12.08 31.24 -7.42
CA THR A 562 11.35 31.04 -6.15
C THR A 562 11.99 29.96 -5.28
N MET A 563 12.55 28.91 -5.87
CA MET A 563 13.22 27.82 -5.11
C MET A 563 14.53 28.25 -4.44
N LEU A 564 15.21 29.26 -4.97
CA LEU A 564 16.46 29.79 -4.40
C LEU A 564 16.24 31.09 -3.61
N LYS A 565 15.00 31.57 -3.51
CA LYS A 565 14.66 32.76 -2.73
C LYS A 565 14.81 32.50 -1.23
N LYS A 566 15.44 33.42 -0.52
CA LYS A 566 15.53 33.36 0.94
C LYS A 566 14.14 33.47 1.57
N VAL A 567 13.86 32.58 2.50
CA VAL A 567 12.58 32.47 3.21
C VAL A 567 12.79 32.77 4.68
N ASN A 568 11.98 33.68 5.24
CA ASN A 568 12.01 33.95 6.68
C ASN A 568 11.42 32.76 7.45
N THR A 569 12.28 32.00 8.10
CA THR A 569 11.94 30.83 8.92
C THR A 569 12.10 31.08 10.41
N GLN A 570 12.24 32.35 10.82
CA GLN A 570 12.41 32.77 12.21
C GLN A 570 11.16 32.43 13.05
N ILE A 571 11.39 32.29 14.35
CA ILE A 571 10.33 32.09 15.34
C ILE A 571 10.75 32.70 16.68
N SER A 572 9.77 33.16 17.49
CA SER A 572 10.10 33.79 18.73
C SER A 572 10.78 32.86 19.75
N LYS A 573 11.69 33.41 20.54
CA LYS A 573 12.37 32.67 21.62
C LYS A 573 11.35 32.17 22.66
N GLU A 574 10.31 32.93 22.88
CA GLU A 574 9.22 32.58 23.80
C GLU A 574 8.54 31.29 23.37
N THR A 575 8.16 31.19 22.08
CA THR A 575 7.56 29.97 21.54
C THR A 575 8.52 28.78 21.61
N LEU A 576 9.78 28.97 21.27
CA LEU A 576 10.80 27.89 21.39
C LEU A 576 10.95 27.43 22.85
N THR A 577 10.92 28.38 23.81
CA THR A 577 11.02 28.08 25.26
C THR A 577 9.82 27.31 25.77
N GLU A 578 8.61 27.66 25.33
CA GLU A 578 7.37 26.96 25.70
C GLU A 578 7.39 25.53 25.16
N ILE A 579 7.78 25.35 23.89
CA ILE A 579 7.92 24.02 23.28
C ILE A 579 8.99 23.20 24.03
N ALA A 580 10.17 23.77 24.26
CA ALA A 580 11.28 23.12 24.95
C ALA A 580 10.90 22.67 26.37
N THR A 581 10.11 23.47 27.08
CA THR A 581 9.58 23.12 28.40
C THR A 581 8.79 21.83 28.35
N LEU A 582 7.86 21.71 27.40
CA LEU A 582 7.02 20.51 27.22
C LEU A 582 7.84 19.28 26.74
N LEU A 583 8.85 19.50 25.90
CA LEU A 583 9.73 18.42 25.42
C LEU A 583 10.68 17.87 26.50
N THR A 584 10.84 18.60 27.61
CA THR A 584 11.76 18.25 28.69
C THR A 584 11.05 17.98 30.02
N GLU A 585 9.73 17.75 30.01
CA GLU A 585 8.93 17.39 31.18
C GLU A 585 8.33 15.98 31.02
N LEU A 586 8.59 15.11 31.99
CA LEU A 586 7.93 13.81 32.10
C LEU A 586 6.67 13.93 32.97
N PRO A 587 5.60 13.17 32.68
CA PRO A 587 4.39 13.18 33.49
C PRO A 587 4.67 12.78 34.95
N GLU A 588 4.11 13.54 35.88
CA GLU A 588 4.19 13.21 37.30
C GLU A 588 3.50 11.88 37.64
N GLY A 589 4.05 11.17 38.64
CA GLY A 589 3.48 9.92 39.11
C GLY A 589 3.68 8.70 38.19
N LYS A 590 4.36 8.89 37.01
CA LYS A 590 4.69 7.79 36.12
C LYS A 590 6.15 7.37 36.24
N ASN A 591 6.41 6.07 36.16
CA ASN A 591 7.77 5.55 36.23
C ASN A 591 8.36 5.35 34.83
N PHE A 592 9.53 5.93 34.58
CA PHE A 592 10.26 5.78 33.33
C PHE A 592 11.66 5.23 33.61
N MET A 593 12.22 4.48 32.68
CA MET A 593 13.58 3.96 32.76
C MET A 593 14.61 5.09 32.99
N ASN A 594 15.63 4.85 33.79
CA ASN A 594 16.65 5.86 34.12
C ASN A 594 17.34 6.47 32.89
N LYS A 595 17.48 5.70 31.79
CA LYS A 595 18.05 6.22 30.53
C LYS A 595 17.12 7.26 29.88
N VAL A 596 15.78 7.07 29.95
CA VAL A 596 14.80 8.04 29.46
C VAL A 596 14.88 9.32 30.29
N LYS A 597 14.88 9.20 31.65
CA LYS A 597 15.02 10.35 32.57
C LYS A 597 16.30 11.13 32.28
N LYS A 598 17.39 10.42 31.97
CA LYS A 598 18.67 11.07 31.61
C LYS A 598 18.57 11.85 30.30
N VAL A 599 18.04 11.26 29.23
CA VAL A 599 17.88 11.95 27.92
C VAL A 599 17.05 13.23 28.08
N VAL A 600 15.98 13.18 28.85
CA VAL A 600 15.11 14.33 29.10
C VAL A 600 15.85 15.40 29.93
N ALA A 601 16.62 14.99 30.97
CA ALA A 601 17.43 15.89 31.78
C ALA A 601 18.56 16.54 30.97
N ASP A 602 19.27 15.76 30.15
CA ASP A 602 20.37 16.26 29.29
C ASP A 602 19.82 17.32 28.29
N ARG A 603 18.63 17.12 27.71
CA ARG A 603 17.94 18.10 26.85
C ARG A 603 17.56 19.38 27.62
N LYS A 604 17.02 19.21 28.83
CA LYS A 604 16.66 20.35 29.71
C LYS A 604 17.88 21.18 30.05
N GLU A 605 18.94 20.53 30.46
CA GLU A 605 20.23 21.21 30.77
C GLU A 605 20.79 21.89 29.52
N GLY A 606 20.82 21.18 28.38
CA GLY A 606 21.30 21.71 27.10
C GLY A 606 20.59 23.00 26.72
N PHE A 607 19.26 22.98 26.66
CA PHE A 607 18.47 24.13 26.24
C PHE A 607 18.49 25.28 27.22
N PHE A 608 18.23 25.03 28.53
CA PHE A 608 17.97 26.09 29.51
C PHE A 608 19.24 26.61 30.23
N GLN A 609 20.31 25.79 30.32
CA GLN A 609 21.50 26.16 31.06
C GLN A 609 22.70 26.43 30.16
N ASN A 610 22.93 25.53 29.18
CA ASN A 610 24.13 25.58 28.37
C ASN A 610 23.93 26.30 27.04
N ASN A 611 22.70 26.60 26.65
CA ASN A 611 22.33 27.11 25.31
C ASN A 611 22.89 26.20 24.18
N HIS A 612 22.81 24.88 24.39
CA HIS A 612 23.27 23.84 23.47
C HIS A 612 22.07 23.04 22.95
N ILE A 613 21.83 23.13 21.67
CA ILE A 613 20.77 22.39 20.97
C ILE A 613 21.44 21.37 20.07
N ASP A 614 21.21 20.09 20.37
CA ASP A 614 21.63 18.98 19.51
C ASP A 614 20.67 18.75 18.34
N TRP A 615 21.02 17.81 17.47
CA TRP A 615 20.23 17.49 16.29
C TRP A 615 18.79 17.05 16.62
N GLY A 616 18.65 16.13 17.59
CA GLY A 616 17.35 15.60 17.98
C GLY A 616 16.44 16.66 18.60
N MET A 617 16.99 17.56 19.39
CA MET A 617 16.25 18.67 19.99
C MET A 617 15.84 19.70 18.93
N ALA A 618 16.73 20.05 17.99
CA ALA A 618 16.42 20.98 16.89
C ALA A 618 15.31 20.43 16.00
N GLU A 619 15.33 19.14 15.70
CA GLU A 619 14.29 18.45 14.95
C GLU A 619 12.91 18.55 15.64
N LEU A 620 12.85 18.24 16.94
CA LEU A 620 11.62 18.32 17.72
C LEU A 620 11.09 19.76 17.89
N LEU A 621 11.99 20.73 18.00
CA LEU A 621 11.64 22.15 18.03
C LEU A 621 11.07 22.61 16.67
N ALA A 622 11.61 22.11 15.55
CA ALA A 622 11.05 22.39 14.22
C ALA A 622 9.61 21.86 14.11
N TYR A 623 9.37 20.62 14.49
CA TYR A 623 8.03 20.04 14.49
C TYR A 623 7.09 20.81 15.41
N GLY A 624 7.51 21.08 16.66
CA GLY A 624 6.69 21.83 17.63
C GLY A 624 6.33 23.23 17.13
N SER A 625 7.28 23.92 16.48
CA SER A 625 7.05 25.25 15.92
C SER A 625 6.03 25.26 14.77
N LEU A 626 6.10 24.28 13.88
CA LEU A 626 5.14 24.13 12.79
C LEU A 626 3.73 23.79 13.31
N LEU A 627 3.65 22.92 14.33
CA LEU A 627 2.37 22.64 15.00
C LEU A 627 1.77 23.89 15.64
N ALA A 628 2.58 24.77 16.25
CA ALA A 628 2.12 26.03 16.83
C ALA A 628 1.60 27.00 15.76
N GLU A 629 2.19 27.00 14.59
CA GLU A 629 1.77 27.81 13.43
C GLU A 629 0.54 27.24 12.69
N GLY A 630 0.15 26.00 12.98
CA GLY A 630 -1.06 25.39 12.41
C GLY A 630 -0.83 24.37 11.32
N PHE A 631 0.41 24.01 11.04
CA PHE A 631 0.73 22.89 10.15
C PHE A 631 0.62 21.58 10.89
N ASP A 632 0.16 20.55 10.22
CA ASP A 632 0.27 19.18 10.71
C ASP A 632 1.68 18.63 10.43
N VAL A 633 2.10 17.65 11.22
CA VAL A 633 3.36 16.92 11.00
C VAL A 633 3.08 15.43 11.06
N ARG A 634 3.46 14.71 10.00
CA ARG A 634 3.37 13.26 9.91
C ARG A 634 4.75 12.68 9.61
N LEU A 635 5.22 11.76 10.47
CA LEU A 635 6.49 11.07 10.34
C LEU A 635 6.29 9.57 10.41
N THR A 636 6.72 8.85 9.38
CA THR A 636 6.70 7.39 9.35
C THR A 636 8.05 6.82 8.91
N GLY A 637 8.28 5.58 9.23
CA GLY A 637 9.49 4.83 8.94
C GLY A 637 9.79 3.82 10.04
N GLU A 638 10.83 3.05 9.87
CA GLU A 638 11.26 2.07 10.86
C GLU A 638 11.90 2.78 12.06
N ASP A 639 11.49 2.41 13.28
CA ASP A 639 12.02 2.95 14.54
C ASP A 639 11.88 4.48 14.73
N VAL A 640 11.08 5.19 13.96
CA VAL A 640 11.05 6.68 13.96
C VAL A 640 10.65 7.29 15.29
N GLN A 641 9.84 6.62 16.12
CA GLN A 641 9.42 7.15 17.42
C GLN A 641 10.60 7.37 18.38
N ARG A 642 11.60 6.50 18.31
CA ARG A 642 12.86 6.59 19.06
C ARG A 642 13.95 7.26 18.22
N GLY A 643 13.91 7.07 16.92
CA GLY A 643 14.98 7.24 15.94
C GLY A 643 15.90 6.02 15.92
N THR A 644 16.25 5.52 14.73
CA THR A 644 17.15 4.34 14.57
C THR A 644 18.42 4.48 15.38
N PHE A 645 18.98 5.69 15.47
CA PHE A 645 20.20 6.00 16.21
C PHE A 645 19.94 6.47 17.66
N SER A 646 18.72 6.24 18.20
CA SER A 646 18.32 6.67 19.55
C SER A 646 18.53 8.17 19.81
N HIS A 647 18.22 9.01 18.85
CA HIS A 647 18.41 10.47 18.91
C HIS A 647 17.10 11.22 19.16
N ARG A 648 15.97 10.75 18.62
CA ARG A 648 14.68 11.47 18.63
C ARG A 648 13.92 11.33 19.94
N HIS A 649 13.64 10.11 20.38
CA HIS A 649 12.89 9.81 21.61
C HIS A 649 11.66 10.71 21.81
N VAL A 650 10.85 10.92 20.76
CA VAL A 650 9.63 11.75 20.86
C VAL A 650 8.48 10.99 21.52
N VAL A 651 8.53 9.66 21.44
CA VAL A 651 7.64 8.76 22.18
C VAL A 651 8.50 7.94 23.13
N VAL A 652 8.16 7.98 24.41
CA VAL A 652 8.80 7.16 25.46
C VAL A 652 7.72 6.33 26.18
N LYS A 653 8.14 5.22 26.78
CA LYS A 653 7.21 4.30 27.47
C LYS A 653 7.51 4.25 28.96
N THR A 654 6.45 4.07 29.74
CA THR A 654 6.59 3.75 31.17
C THR A 654 7.19 2.36 31.36
N ASP A 655 7.97 2.19 32.44
CA ASP A 655 8.76 0.98 32.70
C ASP A 655 7.92 -0.21 33.18
N ASP A 656 6.76 0.09 33.73
CA ASP A 656 5.85 -0.87 34.37
C ASP A 656 4.67 -1.29 33.47
N THR A 657 4.10 -0.35 32.70
CA THR A 657 2.86 -0.57 31.93
C THR A 657 3.04 -0.44 30.42
N GLU A 658 4.23 -0.04 29.96
CA GLU A 658 4.52 0.32 28.55
C GLU A 658 3.59 1.39 27.97
N GLU A 659 2.91 2.17 28.84
CA GLU A 659 2.09 3.28 28.37
C GLU A 659 2.96 4.31 27.63
N ALA A 660 2.55 4.64 26.41
CA ALA A 660 3.28 5.57 25.55
C ALA A 660 3.02 7.04 25.97
N HIS A 661 4.09 7.80 26.13
CA HIS A 661 4.04 9.25 26.29
C HIS A 661 4.68 9.90 25.07
N ASN A 662 3.88 10.69 24.32
CA ASN A 662 4.33 11.49 23.19
C ASN A 662 4.46 12.94 23.63
N PHE A 663 5.68 13.48 23.60
CA PHE A 663 5.96 14.84 24.08
C PHE A 663 5.24 15.92 23.25
N LEU A 664 5.18 15.79 21.92
CA LEU A 664 4.55 16.79 21.06
C LEU A 664 3.01 16.80 21.18
N HIS A 665 2.39 15.70 21.62
CA HIS A 665 0.96 15.71 21.96
C HIS A 665 0.63 16.59 23.17
N GLN A 666 1.62 16.90 24.02
CA GLN A 666 1.39 17.79 25.16
C GLN A 666 1.14 19.23 24.73
N LEU A 667 1.65 19.65 23.57
CA LEU A 667 1.41 20.98 23.00
C LEU A 667 -0.08 21.27 22.77
N LYS A 668 -0.92 20.25 22.54
CA LYS A 668 -2.38 20.40 22.43
C LYS A 668 -3.10 20.48 23.77
N LYS A 669 -2.52 19.95 24.84
CA LYS A 669 -3.17 19.85 26.15
C LYS A 669 -3.00 21.13 26.98
N LYS A 670 -1.91 21.87 26.78
CA LYS A 670 -1.55 23.04 27.55
C LYS A 670 -1.87 24.31 26.76
N ASP A 671 -2.96 24.99 27.12
CA ASP A 671 -3.40 26.29 26.58
C ASP A 671 -3.47 26.37 25.04
N SER A 672 -3.62 25.23 24.37
CA SER A 672 -3.74 25.12 22.89
C SER A 672 -2.57 25.77 22.13
N LEU A 673 -1.33 25.58 22.59
CA LEU A 673 -0.15 26.07 21.86
C LEU A 673 -0.10 25.51 20.44
N ALA A 674 -0.32 24.20 20.28
CA ALA A 674 -0.40 23.59 18.97
C ALA A 674 -1.79 23.70 18.34
N LYS A 675 -1.86 24.28 17.17
CA LYS A 675 -3.05 24.31 16.29
C LYS A 675 -3.09 23.09 15.37
N GLY A 676 -1.91 22.58 14.96
CA GLY A 676 -1.75 21.39 14.12
C GLY A 676 -1.73 20.08 14.92
N ASN A 677 -1.74 18.95 14.20
CA ASN A 677 -1.69 17.60 14.73
C ASN A 677 -0.30 16.97 14.48
N PHE A 678 0.17 16.19 15.45
CA PHE A 678 1.39 15.41 15.30
C PHE A 678 1.07 13.92 15.17
N TYR A 679 1.47 13.33 14.07
CA TYR A 679 1.32 11.90 13.76
C TYR A 679 2.70 11.27 13.65
N ILE A 680 2.99 10.23 14.41
CA ILE A 680 4.23 9.48 14.29
C ILE A 680 4.00 7.99 14.47
N TYR A 681 4.45 7.20 13.50
CA TYR A 681 4.24 5.76 13.49
C TYR A 681 5.50 5.03 13.05
N ASN A 682 5.96 4.08 13.87
CA ASN A 682 6.88 3.07 13.37
C ASN A 682 6.17 2.27 12.28
N SER A 683 6.74 2.22 11.11
CA SER A 683 6.17 1.47 9.99
C SER A 683 6.45 -0.03 10.09
N LEU A 684 5.76 -0.82 9.27
CA LEU A 684 6.22 -2.16 8.95
C LEU A 684 7.57 -2.07 8.21
N LEU A 685 8.30 -3.20 8.14
CA LEU A 685 9.59 -3.29 7.46
C LEU A 685 9.36 -3.32 5.93
N SER A 686 9.19 -2.15 5.36
CA SER A 686 8.98 -1.93 3.92
C SER A 686 9.35 -0.49 3.59
N GLU A 687 10.25 -0.31 2.65
CA GLU A 687 10.56 1.00 2.07
C GLU A 687 9.59 1.31 0.92
N TYR A 688 9.31 0.32 0.06
CA TYR A 688 8.55 0.49 -1.17
C TYR A 688 7.10 0.90 -0.92
N GLY A 689 6.37 0.09 -0.17
CA GLY A 689 4.97 0.36 0.15
C GLY A 689 4.81 1.60 1.02
N VAL A 690 5.69 1.79 2.02
CA VAL A 690 5.61 2.92 2.96
C VAL A 690 5.92 4.24 2.26
N LEU A 691 6.99 4.31 1.46
CA LEU A 691 7.31 5.53 0.70
C LEU A 691 6.17 5.89 -0.28
N GLY A 692 5.60 4.89 -0.97
CA GLY A 692 4.46 5.12 -1.85
C GLY A 692 3.22 5.63 -1.10
N TYR A 693 2.99 5.14 0.11
CA TYR A 693 1.91 5.59 0.97
C TYR A 693 2.11 7.04 1.42
N GLU A 694 3.31 7.40 1.90
CA GLU A 694 3.59 8.76 2.35
C GLU A 694 3.62 9.77 1.19
N TYR A 695 4.06 9.36 0.00
CA TYR A 695 3.89 10.16 -1.21
C TYR A 695 2.41 10.46 -1.49
N GLY A 696 1.54 9.44 -1.41
CA GLY A 696 0.10 9.65 -1.56
C GLY A 696 -0.49 10.55 -0.47
N TYR A 697 -0.01 10.43 0.76
CA TYR A 697 -0.46 11.30 1.87
C TYR A 697 -0.05 12.75 1.62
N ALA A 698 1.20 13.00 1.24
CA ALA A 698 1.72 14.34 0.93
C ALA A 698 1.00 15.00 -0.26
N MET A 699 0.69 14.20 -1.30
CA MET A 699 -0.09 14.65 -2.46
C MET A 699 -1.47 15.18 -2.07
N ALA A 700 -2.12 14.60 -1.06
CA ALA A 700 -3.46 14.99 -0.62
C ALA A 700 -3.48 15.98 0.54
N SER A 701 -2.32 16.35 1.11
CA SER A 701 -2.23 17.20 2.28
C SER A 701 -1.07 18.18 2.23
N PRO A 702 -1.17 19.26 1.43
CA PRO A 702 -0.10 20.26 1.28
C PRO A 702 0.21 21.04 2.56
N ASN A 703 -0.69 21.04 3.56
CA ASN A 703 -0.50 21.69 4.86
C ASN A 703 0.06 20.75 5.94
N THR A 704 0.46 19.53 5.56
CA THR A 704 1.14 18.58 6.45
C THR A 704 2.60 18.44 6.03
N LEU A 705 3.52 18.60 6.99
CA LEU A 705 4.90 18.17 6.81
C LEU A 705 4.91 16.64 6.85
N THR A 706 4.82 16.02 5.70
CA THR A 706 4.83 14.56 5.54
C THR A 706 6.26 14.07 5.36
N ILE A 707 6.71 13.18 6.25
CA ILE A 707 8.10 12.71 6.31
C ILE A 707 8.14 11.19 6.27
N TRP A 708 8.96 10.63 5.41
CA TRP A 708 9.42 9.25 5.48
C TRP A 708 10.90 9.21 5.85
N GLU A 709 11.26 8.46 6.89
CA GLU A 709 12.65 8.22 7.29
C GLU A 709 13.03 6.78 6.98
N ALA A 710 14.06 6.58 6.16
CA ALA A 710 14.67 5.27 5.97
C ALA A 710 15.47 4.87 7.22
N GLN A 711 15.51 3.60 7.57
CA GLN A 711 16.35 3.13 8.68
C GLN A 711 17.84 3.42 8.43
N PHE A 712 18.29 3.18 7.20
CA PHE A 712 19.52 3.69 6.59
C PHE A 712 19.18 4.14 5.17
N GLY A 713 19.76 5.22 4.72
CA GLY A 713 19.53 5.71 3.36
C GLY A 713 19.94 4.72 2.26
N ASP A 714 20.84 3.79 2.58
CA ASP A 714 21.22 2.66 1.72
C ASP A 714 20.01 1.83 1.27
N PHE A 715 18.99 1.68 2.14
CA PHE A 715 17.81 0.84 1.85
C PHE A 715 16.76 1.53 1.00
N SER A 716 16.89 2.84 0.75
CA SER A 716 15.95 3.58 -0.11
C SER A 716 15.87 3.02 -1.54
N ASN A 717 16.87 2.27 -1.99
CA ASN A 717 16.84 1.59 -3.27
C ASN A 717 15.79 0.49 -3.38
N GLY A 718 15.27 -0.03 -2.27
CA GLY A 718 14.09 -0.89 -2.24
C GLY A 718 12.83 -0.19 -2.76
N ALA A 719 12.78 1.13 -2.69
CA ALA A 719 11.69 1.98 -3.16
C ALA A 719 12.02 2.74 -4.47
N GLN A 720 13.02 2.32 -5.23
CA GLN A 720 13.51 3.05 -6.41
C GLN A 720 12.41 3.36 -7.43
N ILE A 721 11.42 2.47 -7.58
CA ILE A 721 10.29 2.69 -8.48
C ILE A 721 9.48 3.94 -8.07
N MET A 722 9.29 4.18 -6.76
CA MET A 722 8.61 5.39 -6.28
C MET A 722 9.42 6.64 -6.57
N LEU A 723 10.73 6.58 -6.48
CA LEU A 723 11.61 7.69 -6.85
C LEU A 723 11.52 8.01 -8.33
N ASP A 724 11.72 7.01 -9.19
CA ASP A 724 11.85 7.18 -10.64
C ASP A 724 10.52 7.51 -11.32
N GLN A 725 9.39 6.97 -10.82
CA GLN A 725 8.12 7.02 -11.53
C GLN A 725 7.10 8.01 -10.94
N TYR A 726 7.27 8.41 -9.67
CA TYR A 726 6.35 9.29 -8.97
C TYR A 726 7.04 10.55 -8.47
N ILE A 727 7.98 10.43 -7.52
CA ILE A 727 8.54 11.57 -6.79
C ILE A 727 9.32 12.52 -7.73
N SER A 728 10.15 11.97 -8.61
CA SER A 728 11.01 12.80 -9.50
C SER A 728 10.28 13.37 -10.70
N CYS A 729 9.18 12.77 -11.16
CA CYS A 729 8.57 13.12 -12.43
C CYS A 729 7.03 13.23 -12.42
N GLY A 730 6.39 13.13 -11.25
CA GLY A 730 4.94 13.19 -11.15
C GLY A 730 4.35 14.56 -11.51
N GLU A 731 5.07 15.63 -11.23
CA GLU A 731 4.66 16.99 -11.60
C GLU A 731 4.71 17.18 -13.11
N ASP A 732 5.79 16.80 -13.75
CA ASP A 732 5.99 16.90 -15.20
C ASP A 732 5.00 16.01 -15.99
N LYS A 733 4.80 14.76 -15.53
CA LYS A 733 3.92 13.83 -16.26
C LYS A 733 2.43 14.05 -16.02
N TRP A 734 2.03 14.50 -14.83
CA TRP A 734 0.62 14.45 -14.39
C TRP A 734 0.10 15.74 -13.76
N LYS A 735 0.90 16.81 -13.71
CA LYS A 735 0.62 18.04 -12.95
C LYS A 735 0.27 17.75 -11.48
N VAL A 736 1.01 16.82 -10.89
CA VAL A 736 0.86 16.43 -9.48
C VAL A 736 1.88 17.18 -8.65
N GLN A 737 1.41 18.00 -7.69
CA GLN A 737 2.28 18.62 -6.69
C GLN A 737 2.46 17.69 -5.49
N ASP A 738 3.64 17.75 -4.87
CA ASP A 738 3.97 16.93 -3.71
C ASP A 738 4.99 17.63 -2.81
N GLY A 739 4.83 17.45 -1.49
CA GLY A 739 5.70 18.04 -0.49
C GLY A 739 6.42 17.04 0.40
N LEU A 740 6.53 15.78 -0.01
CA LEU A 740 7.16 14.71 0.76
C LEU A 740 8.61 15.04 1.13
N VAL A 741 8.95 14.80 2.39
CA VAL A 741 10.32 14.87 2.90
C VAL A 741 10.86 13.46 3.09
N MET A 742 12.05 13.20 2.57
CA MET A 742 12.76 11.94 2.76
C MET A 742 13.99 12.17 3.62
N LEU A 743 14.05 11.53 4.80
CA LEU A 743 15.22 11.54 5.66
C LEU A 743 16.05 10.28 5.43
N LEU A 744 17.27 10.44 4.92
CA LEU A 744 18.13 9.35 4.47
C LEU A 744 19.45 9.36 5.23
N PRO A 745 19.60 8.55 6.30
CA PRO A 745 20.86 8.45 7.03
C PRO A 745 22.03 8.06 6.12
N HIS A 746 23.05 8.92 6.08
CA HIS A 746 24.21 8.83 5.19
C HIS A 746 25.50 9.19 5.94
N GLY A 747 26.60 8.52 5.63
CA GLY A 747 27.94 8.81 6.15
C GLY A 747 28.85 7.59 6.20
N TYR A 748 30.11 7.77 5.89
CA TYR A 748 31.13 6.71 5.83
C TYR A 748 31.83 6.57 7.18
N GLU A 749 31.25 5.74 8.06
CA GLU A 749 31.64 5.60 9.47
C GLU A 749 32.17 4.19 9.82
N GLY A 750 32.60 3.46 8.80
CA GLY A 750 33.17 2.11 9.00
C GLY A 750 32.13 1.00 9.23
N GLN A 751 30.87 1.24 8.85
CA GLN A 751 29.77 0.28 9.04
C GLN A 751 29.57 -0.65 7.83
N GLY A 752 30.53 -0.65 6.87
CA GLY A 752 30.50 -1.49 5.68
C GLY A 752 29.69 -0.93 4.51
N ALA A 753 29.51 -1.74 3.48
CA ALA A 753 29.01 -1.29 2.19
C ALA A 753 27.51 -0.91 2.18
N GLU A 754 26.73 -1.46 3.12
CA GLU A 754 25.27 -1.35 3.12
C GLU A 754 24.71 -0.43 4.21
N HIS A 755 25.58 0.30 4.92
CA HIS A 755 25.23 1.22 6.01
C HIS A 755 26.02 2.52 5.95
N SER A 756 26.45 2.90 4.74
CA SER A 756 27.32 4.08 4.51
C SER A 756 26.73 5.06 3.52
N SER A 757 26.08 4.61 2.44
CA SER A 757 25.71 5.49 1.33
C SER A 757 24.25 5.41 0.97
N ALA A 758 23.54 6.53 1.13
CA ALA A 758 22.21 6.75 0.55
C ALA A 758 22.23 7.00 -0.98
N ARG A 759 23.41 6.91 -1.62
CA ARG A 759 23.60 7.11 -3.05
C ARG A 759 23.20 8.50 -3.54
N ILE A 760 23.86 9.54 -3.02
CA ILE A 760 23.65 10.96 -3.40
C ILE A 760 23.62 11.14 -4.92
N GLU A 761 24.52 10.46 -5.62
CA GLU A 761 24.64 10.51 -7.08
C GLU A 761 23.36 10.12 -7.83
N ARG A 762 22.57 9.16 -7.29
CA ARG A 762 21.32 8.72 -7.93
C ARG A 762 20.23 9.78 -7.83
N TYR A 763 20.12 10.45 -6.69
CA TYR A 763 19.17 11.55 -6.51
C TYR A 763 19.54 12.74 -7.37
N LEU A 764 20.83 13.11 -7.42
CA LEU A 764 21.30 14.20 -8.26
C LEU A 764 21.14 13.90 -9.76
N GLN A 765 21.18 12.62 -10.17
CA GLN A 765 20.88 12.20 -11.53
C GLN A 765 19.40 12.40 -11.92
N LEU A 766 18.48 12.26 -10.94
CA LEU A 766 17.04 12.46 -11.14
C LEU A 766 16.63 13.95 -11.11
N CYS A 767 17.55 14.84 -10.72
CA CYS A 767 17.28 16.27 -10.62
C CYS A 767 17.24 16.94 -12.00
N ALA A 768 16.08 17.49 -12.34
CA ALA A 768 15.86 18.30 -13.55
C ALA A 768 14.66 19.23 -13.33
N GLU A 769 14.58 20.34 -14.06
CA GLU A 769 13.38 21.19 -14.15
C GLU A 769 12.78 21.58 -12.78
N ASN A 770 13.64 21.76 -11.80
CA ASN A 770 13.26 22.15 -10.44
C ASN A 770 12.29 21.17 -9.74
N ASN A 771 12.42 19.89 -10.03
CA ASN A 771 11.51 18.85 -9.57
C ASN A 771 11.60 18.52 -8.09
N MET A 772 12.70 18.81 -7.39
CA MET A 772 12.88 18.49 -5.98
C MET A 772 13.96 19.39 -5.32
N TYR A 773 14.13 19.25 -4.00
CA TYR A 773 15.31 19.72 -3.27
C TYR A 773 16.19 18.54 -2.87
N VAL A 774 17.51 18.71 -2.95
CA VAL A 774 18.50 17.73 -2.44
C VAL A 774 19.46 18.44 -1.50
N THR A 775 19.50 18.02 -0.24
CA THR A 775 20.22 18.70 0.84
C THR A 775 21.04 17.74 1.69
N ASN A 776 22.11 18.25 2.30
CA ASN A 776 22.98 17.51 3.22
C ASN A 776 23.46 18.45 4.33
N CYS A 777 22.59 18.70 5.32
CA CYS A 777 22.82 19.65 6.39
C CYS A 777 23.94 19.21 7.33
N THR A 778 24.68 20.20 7.84
CA THR A 778 25.80 19.96 8.76
C THR A 778 25.58 20.52 10.17
N THR A 779 24.53 21.34 10.39
CA THR A 779 24.21 21.90 11.70
C THR A 779 22.76 21.67 12.10
N PRO A 780 22.45 21.54 13.42
CA PRO A 780 21.08 21.44 13.91
C PRO A 780 20.19 22.61 13.50
N ALA A 781 20.70 23.85 13.54
CA ALA A 781 19.95 25.04 13.16
C ALA A 781 19.61 25.02 11.66
N ASN A 782 20.53 24.64 10.80
CA ASN A 782 20.26 24.58 9.36
C ASN A 782 19.21 23.51 9.05
N PHE A 783 19.23 22.37 9.73
CA PHE A 783 18.18 21.34 9.61
C PHE A 783 16.82 21.83 10.13
N PHE A 784 16.78 22.53 11.26
CA PHE A 784 15.57 23.17 11.79
C PHE A 784 14.94 24.12 10.76
N HIS A 785 15.75 25.02 10.19
CA HIS A 785 15.29 25.98 9.21
C HIS A 785 14.88 25.35 7.88
N LEU A 786 15.53 24.25 7.47
CA LEU A 786 15.17 23.48 6.28
C LEU A 786 13.75 22.92 6.38
N LEU A 787 13.43 22.28 7.51
CA LEU A 787 12.09 21.70 7.74
C LEU A 787 11.01 22.79 7.79
N ARG A 788 11.31 23.93 8.41
CA ARG A 788 10.39 25.07 8.41
C ARG A 788 10.21 25.69 7.03
N ARG A 789 11.31 25.84 6.27
CA ARG A 789 11.27 26.36 4.89
C ARG A 789 10.30 25.53 4.03
N GLN A 790 10.32 24.20 4.17
CA GLN A 790 9.45 23.28 3.42
C GLN A 790 7.95 23.62 3.59
N MET A 791 7.56 24.13 4.74
CA MET A 791 6.15 24.43 5.03
C MET A 791 5.76 25.89 4.91
N ILE A 792 6.69 26.83 5.13
CA ILE A 792 6.40 28.27 5.12
C ILE A 792 6.29 28.82 3.69
N THR A 793 6.95 28.20 2.71
CA THR A 793 6.79 28.56 1.29
C THR A 793 5.35 28.30 0.82
N ASN A 794 4.88 29.09 -0.14
CA ASN A 794 3.56 28.93 -0.77
C ASN A 794 3.55 27.93 -1.94
N PHE A 795 4.58 27.14 -2.09
CA PHE A 795 4.69 26.00 -3.01
C PHE A 795 5.25 24.79 -2.28
N ARG A 796 5.14 23.61 -2.89
CA ARG A 796 5.74 22.37 -2.39
C ARG A 796 6.58 21.72 -3.47
N LYS A 797 7.70 21.15 -3.05
CA LYS A 797 8.54 20.24 -3.85
C LYS A 797 9.00 19.10 -2.95
N PRO A 798 9.17 17.88 -3.46
CA PRO A 798 9.82 16.82 -2.70
C PRO A 798 11.18 17.28 -2.17
N LEU A 799 11.48 16.94 -0.91
CA LEU A 799 12.72 17.31 -0.23
C LEU A 799 13.49 16.05 0.19
N VAL A 800 14.66 15.84 -0.40
CA VAL A 800 15.59 14.76 -0.02
C VAL A 800 16.64 15.34 0.92
N VAL A 801 16.74 14.78 2.13
CA VAL A 801 17.71 15.18 3.16
C VAL A 801 18.62 14.02 3.49
N PHE A 802 19.90 14.13 3.18
CA PHE A 802 20.90 13.20 3.68
C PHE A 802 21.19 13.55 5.13
N THR A 803 20.68 12.73 6.06
CA THR A 803 20.80 12.96 7.49
C THR A 803 22.04 12.30 8.07
N PRO A 804 22.68 12.90 9.08
CA PRO A 804 23.87 12.32 9.68
C PRO A 804 23.54 11.16 10.62
N LYS A 805 24.58 10.38 10.96
CA LYS A 805 24.53 9.33 11.97
C LYS A 805 25.37 9.71 13.20
N SER A 806 26.70 9.79 13.07
CA SER A 806 27.59 10.16 14.19
C SER A 806 27.45 11.62 14.63
N LEU A 807 27.14 12.52 13.70
CA LEU A 807 26.94 13.94 14.05
C LEU A 807 25.75 14.18 14.98
N LEU A 808 24.79 13.26 15.07
CA LEU A 808 23.67 13.35 16.02
C LEU A 808 24.10 13.53 17.48
N ARG A 809 25.34 13.14 17.81
CA ARG A 809 25.93 13.25 19.16
C ARG A 809 27.33 13.85 19.17
N HIS A 810 27.73 14.46 18.06
CA HIS A 810 29.06 15.03 17.96
C HIS A 810 29.14 16.33 18.78
N PRO A 811 30.16 16.51 19.69
CA PRO A 811 30.21 17.64 20.61
C PRO A 811 30.29 19.02 19.95
N GLN A 812 30.76 19.09 18.70
CA GLN A 812 30.87 20.33 17.94
C GLN A 812 29.61 20.58 17.04
N VAL A 813 28.68 19.62 16.97
CA VAL A 813 27.45 19.72 16.20
C VAL A 813 26.32 20.15 17.10
N ILE A 814 26.40 21.39 17.52
CA ILE A 814 25.45 22.06 18.39
C ILE A 814 25.08 23.41 17.78
N SER A 815 23.89 23.88 18.07
CA SER A 815 23.41 25.23 17.75
C SER A 815 22.90 25.92 19.02
N THR A 816 22.64 27.21 18.92
CA THR A 816 22.09 28.03 20.03
C THR A 816 20.59 28.30 19.79
N VAL A 817 19.90 28.72 20.84
CA VAL A 817 18.51 29.19 20.72
C VAL A 817 18.41 30.38 19.77
N GLU A 818 19.45 31.24 19.77
CA GLU A 818 19.55 32.40 18.87
C GLU A 818 19.60 31.97 17.40
N ASP A 819 20.41 30.92 17.06
CA ASP A 819 20.52 30.40 15.70
C ASP A 819 19.15 29.93 15.18
N LEU A 820 18.31 29.34 16.05
CA LEU A 820 16.97 28.89 15.69
C LEU A 820 15.96 30.05 15.64
N ALA A 821 16.09 31.05 16.52
CA ALA A 821 15.13 32.14 16.63
C ALA A 821 15.28 33.15 15.50
N THR A 822 16.50 33.48 15.12
CA THR A 822 16.84 34.60 14.22
C THR A 822 17.51 34.17 12.93
N GLY A 823 17.93 32.90 12.83
CA GLY A 823 18.55 32.32 11.64
C GLY A 823 17.56 32.10 10.47
N GLN A 824 18.07 31.51 9.45
CA GLN A 824 17.34 30.99 8.28
C GLN A 824 18.11 29.83 7.66
N PHE A 825 17.53 29.13 6.70
CA PHE A 825 18.25 28.10 5.96
C PHE A 825 19.34 28.73 5.07
N GLU A 826 20.57 28.24 5.22
CA GLU A 826 21.71 28.66 4.41
C GLU A 826 22.12 27.52 3.46
N GLU A 827 22.04 27.74 2.16
CA GLU A 827 22.39 26.76 1.14
C GLU A 827 23.90 26.50 1.07
N VAL A 828 24.71 27.53 1.41
CA VAL A 828 26.17 27.47 1.46
C VAL A 828 26.67 28.09 2.75
N LEU A 829 27.43 27.35 3.54
CA LEU A 829 28.06 27.85 4.75
C LEU A 829 29.54 28.13 4.48
N LYS A 830 29.93 29.43 4.60
CA LYS A 830 31.30 29.91 4.47
C LYS A 830 32.14 29.46 5.64
N ASP A 831 33.46 29.46 5.48
CA ASP A 831 34.37 29.15 6.61
C ASP A 831 34.28 30.23 7.70
N PRO A 832 33.96 29.89 8.95
CA PRO A 832 33.83 30.87 10.04
C PRO A 832 35.15 31.25 10.72
N VAL A 833 36.26 30.61 10.37
CA VAL A 833 37.50 30.69 11.15
C VAL A 833 38.61 31.43 10.44
N VAL A 834 38.80 31.12 9.13
CA VAL A 834 39.98 31.64 8.41
C VAL A 834 39.72 33.04 7.83
N ALA A 835 40.74 33.92 7.94
CA ALA A 835 40.66 35.26 7.32
C ALA A 835 40.77 35.11 5.79
N ALA A 836 39.83 35.73 5.06
CA ALA A 836 39.65 35.51 3.61
C ALA A 836 40.93 35.88 2.82
N GLU A 837 41.67 36.91 3.24
CA GLU A 837 42.90 37.36 2.59
C GLU A 837 44.09 36.37 2.70
N LYS A 838 44.01 35.46 3.65
CA LYS A 838 45.06 34.43 3.85
C LYS A 838 44.82 33.18 2.98
N VAL A 839 43.60 33.01 2.48
CA VAL A 839 43.16 31.77 1.84
C VAL A 839 43.85 31.61 0.49
N LYS A 840 44.52 30.49 0.27
CA LYS A 840 45.11 30.05 -0.99
C LYS A 840 44.39 28.89 -1.64
N ARG A 841 43.68 28.12 -0.82
CA ARG A 841 42.96 26.92 -1.18
C ARG A 841 41.53 26.96 -0.62
N VAL A 842 40.55 26.74 -1.48
CA VAL A 842 39.14 26.59 -1.07
C VAL A 842 38.73 25.13 -1.26
N VAL A 843 38.28 24.50 -0.19
CA VAL A 843 37.79 23.11 -0.18
C VAL A 843 36.28 23.12 -0.01
N PHE A 844 35.59 22.70 -1.05
CA PHE A 844 34.15 22.48 -1.00
C PHE A 844 33.86 21.04 -0.62
N CYS A 845 32.92 20.83 0.30
CA CYS A 845 32.46 19.51 0.75
C CYS A 845 30.97 19.58 1.13
N SER A 846 30.39 18.45 1.43
CA SER A 846 29.01 18.33 1.97
C SER A 846 28.96 17.34 3.14
N GLY A 847 27.99 17.52 4.01
CA GLY A 847 27.68 16.59 5.10
C GLY A 847 28.82 16.46 6.14
N ARG A 848 28.83 15.30 6.81
CA ARG A 848 29.72 15.05 7.96
C ARG A 848 31.21 15.21 7.69
N PHE A 849 31.64 15.01 6.45
CA PHE A 849 33.06 15.06 6.08
C PHE A 849 33.71 16.41 6.42
N TYR A 850 32.94 17.48 6.47
CA TYR A 850 33.39 18.78 6.95
C TYR A 850 34.08 18.70 8.32
N TYR A 851 33.49 17.98 9.28
CA TYR A 851 34.05 17.93 10.66
C TYR A 851 35.37 17.18 10.73
N ASP A 852 35.56 16.16 9.91
CA ASP A 852 36.84 15.45 9.83
C ASP A 852 37.92 16.35 9.22
N LEU A 853 37.56 17.11 8.17
CA LEU A 853 38.49 18.10 7.59
C LEU A 853 38.77 19.25 8.54
N TYR A 854 37.75 19.73 9.26
CA TYR A 854 37.93 20.77 10.26
C TYR A 854 38.92 20.33 11.39
N ALA A 855 38.72 19.14 11.93
CA ALA A 855 39.61 18.60 12.97
C ALA A 855 41.06 18.46 12.50
N GLU A 856 41.30 17.98 11.28
CA GLU A 856 42.66 17.87 10.75
C GLU A 856 43.26 19.24 10.41
N ARG A 857 42.48 20.22 9.92
CA ARG A 857 42.96 21.59 9.72
C ARG A 857 43.45 22.24 11.01
N GLU A 858 42.65 22.17 12.07
CA GLU A 858 43.03 22.68 13.41
C GLU A 858 44.33 22.03 13.93
N LYS A 859 44.41 20.71 13.80
CA LYS A 859 45.61 19.97 14.20
C LYS A 859 46.86 20.40 13.44
N LEU A 860 46.75 20.73 12.15
CA LEU A 860 47.83 21.17 11.29
C LEU A 860 48.09 22.68 11.37
N GLY A 861 47.25 23.47 12.04
CA GLY A 861 47.36 24.93 12.11
C GLY A 861 47.29 25.65 10.78
N ARG A 862 46.48 25.14 9.79
CA ARG A 862 46.38 25.68 8.43
C ARG A 862 45.41 26.85 8.36
N GLU A 863 45.96 28.07 8.24
CA GLU A 863 45.14 29.30 8.07
C GLU A 863 44.93 29.69 6.58
N ASP A 864 45.56 28.99 5.67
CA ASP A 864 45.50 29.25 4.22
C ASP A 864 44.49 28.37 3.49
N VAL A 865 43.72 27.52 4.19
CA VAL A 865 42.73 26.60 3.65
C VAL A 865 41.33 26.91 4.20
N ALA A 866 40.41 27.35 3.34
CA ALA A 866 39.02 27.56 3.71
C ALA A 866 38.19 26.30 3.45
N LEU A 867 37.28 25.94 4.37
CA LEU A 867 36.35 24.81 4.27
C LEU A 867 34.94 25.36 4.04
N VAL A 868 34.39 25.14 2.88
CA VAL A 868 33.06 25.61 2.47
C VAL A 868 32.09 24.44 2.40
N ARG A 869 30.95 24.55 3.08
CA ARG A 869 29.93 23.51 3.12
C ARG A 869 28.83 23.82 2.14
N ILE A 870 28.51 22.90 1.24
CA ILE A 870 27.33 22.97 0.40
C ILE A 870 26.22 22.15 1.06
N GLU A 871 25.28 22.86 1.66
CA GLU A 871 24.14 22.28 2.41
C GLU A 871 22.99 21.90 1.47
N GLN A 872 22.85 22.64 0.36
CA GLN A 872 21.90 22.33 -0.71
C GLN A 872 22.63 22.02 -2.02
N LEU A 873 22.50 20.77 -2.49
CA LEU A 873 23.10 20.28 -3.72
C LEU A 873 22.21 20.54 -4.94
N PHE A 874 20.90 20.53 -4.78
CA PHE A 874 19.95 20.89 -5.84
C PHE A 874 18.73 21.63 -5.28
N PRO A 875 18.21 22.69 -5.94
CA PRO A 875 18.90 23.44 -7.01
C PRO A 875 20.24 24.00 -6.53
N LEU A 876 21.24 23.99 -7.41
CA LEU A 876 22.57 24.47 -7.05
C LEU A 876 22.57 25.97 -6.80
N PRO A 877 23.03 26.46 -5.62
CA PRO A 877 23.02 27.88 -5.28
C PRO A 877 24.19 28.64 -5.94
N VAL A 878 24.18 28.73 -7.27
CA VAL A 878 25.31 29.26 -8.08
C VAL A 878 25.72 30.66 -7.66
N ALA A 879 24.77 31.55 -7.39
CA ALA A 879 25.06 32.93 -6.98
C ALA A 879 25.84 32.98 -5.65
N GLN A 880 25.46 32.17 -4.65
CA GLN A 880 26.18 32.11 -3.37
C GLN A 880 27.55 31.46 -3.53
N LEU A 881 27.72 30.48 -4.41
CA LEU A 881 29.02 29.91 -4.72
C LEU A 881 29.93 30.91 -5.39
N GLN A 882 29.39 31.78 -6.27
CA GLN A 882 30.13 32.91 -6.86
C GLN A 882 30.59 33.92 -5.81
N GLU A 883 29.72 34.26 -4.84
CA GLU A 883 30.09 35.11 -3.72
C GLU A 883 31.24 34.52 -2.88
N VAL A 884 31.22 33.19 -2.66
CA VAL A 884 32.30 32.48 -1.94
C VAL A 884 33.61 32.56 -2.71
N ILE A 885 33.59 32.37 -4.03
CA ILE A 885 34.76 32.49 -4.89
C ILE A 885 35.31 33.93 -4.82
N ALA A 886 34.44 34.93 -4.93
CA ALA A 886 34.82 36.34 -4.83
C ALA A 886 35.38 36.70 -3.46
N LEU A 887 34.85 36.15 -2.36
CA LEU A 887 35.34 36.33 -0.98
C LEU A 887 36.80 35.87 -0.88
N TYR A 888 37.14 34.71 -1.44
CA TYR A 888 38.48 34.13 -1.40
C TYR A 888 39.30 34.46 -2.65
N ALA A 889 39.37 35.74 -3.01
CA ALA A 889 40.00 36.23 -4.24
C ALA A 889 41.47 35.85 -4.43
N ASN A 890 42.17 35.54 -3.32
CA ASN A 890 43.58 35.08 -3.32
C ASN A 890 43.76 33.59 -3.51
N ALA A 891 42.64 32.83 -3.59
CA ALA A 891 42.69 31.40 -3.78
C ALA A 891 43.17 31.05 -5.21
N THR A 892 44.08 30.10 -5.27
CA THR A 892 44.64 29.60 -6.53
C THR A 892 44.23 28.14 -6.82
N GLU A 893 43.63 27.50 -5.82
CA GLU A 893 43.22 26.08 -5.88
C GLU A 893 41.80 25.88 -5.32
N TYR A 894 40.94 25.15 -6.07
CA TYR A 894 39.59 24.81 -5.70
C TYR A 894 39.46 23.30 -5.70
N ILE A 895 39.10 22.74 -4.54
CA ILE A 895 38.98 21.30 -4.31
C ILE A 895 37.51 20.94 -4.11
N TRP A 896 37.08 19.88 -4.76
CA TRP A 896 35.94 19.10 -4.32
C TRP A 896 36.44 17.93 -3.50
N ALA A 897 36.10 17.91 -2.21
CA ALA A 897 36.48 16.85 -1.28
C ALA A 897 35.24 16.09 -0.82
N GLN A 898 35.25 14.77 -0.93
CA GLN A 898 34.15 13.91 -0.50
C GLN A 898 34.66 12.59 0.11
N GLU A 899 33.88 12.00 1.00
CA GLU A 899 34.18 10.69 1.58
C GLU A 899 33.76 9.52 0.66
N GLU A 900 32.82 9.74 -0.26
CA GLU A 900 32.36 8.78 -1.23
C GLU A 900 33.43 8.47 -2.29
N PRO A 901 33.35 7.25 -2.90
CA PRO A 901 34.16 6.91 -4.07
C PRO A 901 33.91 7.88 -5.25
N LYS A 902 34.92 8.04 -6.12
CA LYS A 902 34.89 9.00 -7.24
C LYS A 902 33.66 8.85 -8.17
N ASN A 903 33.15 7.65 -8.32
CA ASN A 903 31.96 7.36 -9.14
C ASN A 903 30.64 7.53 -8.37
N MET A 904 30.71 7.97 -7.12
CA MET A 904 29.57 8.17 -6.20
C MET A 904 29.63 9.58 -5.62
N GLY A 905 28.62 9.95 -4.82
CA GLY A 905 28.55 11.28 -4.21
C GLY A 905 28.24 12.39 -5.21
N ALA A 906 28.56 13.63 -4.85
CA ALA A 906 28.17 14.80 -5.63
C ALA A 906 29.22 15.27 -6.66
N TYR A 907 30.43 14.68 -6.70
CA TYR A 907 31.50 15.15 -7.58
C TYR A 907 31.11 15.21 -9.05
N GLY A 908 30.49 14.14 -9.57
CA GLY A 908 30.06 14.11 -10.98
C GLY A 908 29.06 15.21 -11.32
N TYR A 909 28.11 15.46 -10.42
CA TYR A 909 27.14 16.53 -10.56
C TYR A 909 27.80 17.92 -10.54
N MET A 910 28.70 18.19 -9.57
CA MET A 910 29.44 19.46 -9.49
C MET A 910 30.31 19.70 -10.72
N LEU A 911 30.97 18.67 -11.23
CA LEU A 911 31.80 18.76 -12.43
C LEU A 911 31.00 19.16 -13.69
N MET A 912 29.76 18.68 -13.78
CA MET A 912 28.88 18.94 -14.94
C MET A 912 28.14 20.28 -14.85
N ASN A 913 27.81 20.74 -13.63
CA ASN A 913 26.88 21.85 -13.41
C ASN A 913 27.53 23.12 -12.83
N PHE A 914 28.84 23.11 -12.54
CA PHE A 914 29.56 24.26 -12.03
C PHE A 914 30.95 24.36 -12.63
N ASP A 915 31.11 25.16 -13.64
CA ASP A 915 32.31 25.35 -14.48
C ASP A 915 33.11 26.61 -14.16
N LEU A 916 32.71 27.39 -13.16
CA LEU A 916 33.35 28.66 -12.80
C LEU A 916 34.73 28.48 -12.17
N VAL A 917 35.07 27.25 -11.73
CA VAL A 917 36.37 26.90 -11.18
C VAL A 917 36.89 25.60 -11.79
N LYS A 918 38.20 25.45 -11.82
CA LYS A 918 38.82 24.18 -12.20
C LYS A 918 38.91 23.28 -10.96
N TRP A 919 38.08 22.27 -10.92
CA TRP A 919 38.03 21.33 -9.80
C TRP A 919 39.28 20.43 -9.73
N ARG A 920 39.90 20.37 -8.52
CA ARG A 920 40.74 19.26 -8.12
C ARG A 920 39.89 18.32 -7.29
N TYR A 921 39.76 17.07 -7.73
CA TYR A 921 39.07 16.04 -6.97
C TYR A 921 39.94 15.47 -5.87
N VAL A 922 39.44 15.39 -4.63
CA VAL A 922 40.04 14.68 -3.53
C VAL A 922 39.01 13.75 -2.89
N GLY A 923 39.26 12.47 -3.02
CA GLY A 923 38.41 11.38 -2.55
C GLY A 923 39.07 10.05 -2.87
N THR A 924 38.36 8.96 -2.60
CA THR A 924 38.85 7.61 -2.97
C THR A 924 38.70 7.38 -4.48
N PRO A 925 39.46 6.44 -5.06
CA PRO A 925 39.18 5.99 -6.44
C PRO A 925 37.76 5.44 -6.60
N ALA A 926 37.35 5.25 -7.86
CA ALA A 926 36.08 4.58 -8.15
C ALA A 926 36.07 3.14 -7.63
N TYR A 927 34.98 2.77 -6.95
CA TYR A 927 34.78 1.43 -6.40
C TYR A 927 33.39 0.91 -6.79
N ALA A 928 33.26 -0.42 -6.91
CA ALA A 928 31.97 -1.06 -7.15
C ALA A 928 31.07 -1.03 -5.90
N ALA A 929 31.65 -1.26 -4.71
CA ALA A 929 30.96 -1.13 -3.43
C ALA A 929 31.22 0.25 -2.80
N PRO A 930 30.26 0.85 -2.10
CA PRO A 930 30.47 2.16 -1.47
C PRO A 930 31.61 2.16 -0.47
N ALA A 931 31.63 1.24 0.47
CA ALA A 931 32.59 1.14 1.54
C ALA A 931 33.19 -0.25 1.67
N SER A 932 34.26 -0.38 2.44
CA SER A 932 34.91 -1.65 2.72
C SER A 932 34.19 -2.41 3.85
N GLY A 933 34.12 -3.74 3.75
CA GLY A 933 33.73 -4.60 4.88
C GLY A 933 34.79 -4.67 6.00
N SER A 934 36.00 -4.13 5.78
CA SER A 934 37.05 -4.02 6.80
C SER A 934 37.11 -2.60 7.34
N HIS A 935 36.75 -2.42 8.60
CA HIS A 935 36.86 -1.14 9.32
C HIS A 935 38.29 -0.55 9.27
N THR A 936 39.34 -1.37 9.44
CA THR A 936 40.72 -0.91 9.35
C THR A 936 41.07 -0.37 7.97
N ARG A 937 40.63 -1.06 6.91
CA ARG A 937 40.85 -0.61 5.53
C ARG A 937 40.11 0.67 5.24
N ASP A 938 38.90 0.77 5.71
CA ASP A 938 38.01 1.93 5.51
C ASP A 938 38.61 3.15 6.20
N ARG A 939 39.00 3.05 7.47
CA ARG A 939 39.69 4.10 8.20
C ARG A 939 41.01 4.53 7.53
N LYS A 940 41.79 3.57 7.00
CA LYS A 940 43.03 3.88 6.28
C LYS A 940 42.76 4.69 5.02
N ARG A 941 41.71 4.34 4.26
CA ARG A 941 41.29 5.09 3.06
C ARG A 941 40.81 6.49 3.42
N HIS A 942 39.95 6.60 4.41
CA HIS A 942 39.40 7.86 4.90
C HIS A 942 40.53 8.81 5.34
N ASN A 943 41.46 8.36 6.19
CA ASN A 943 42.58 9.17 6.65
C ASN A 943 43.47 9.61 5.47
N ALA A 944 43.67 8.76 4.46
CA ALA A 944 44.46 9.10 3.28
C ALA A 944 43.76 10.18 2.42
N VAL A 945 42.42 10.19 2.36
CA VAL A 945 41.66 11.25 1.69
C VAL A 945 41.82 12.57 2.45
N ILE A 946 41.66 12.56 3.77
CA ILE A 946 41.83 13.76 4.63
C ILE A 946 43.22 14.34 4.42
N ALA A 947 44.28 13.52 4.52
CA ALA A 947 45.66 13.99 4.32
C ALA A 947 45.87 14.68 2.97
N LYS A 948 45.34 14.13 1.89
CA LYS A 948 45.44 14.70 0.52
C LYS A 948 44.76 16.06 0.34
N VAL A 949 43.81 16.42 1.17
CA VAL A 949 43.19 17.76 1.14
C VAL A 949 44.24 18.82 1.57
N PHE A 950 45.12 18.50 2.50
CA PHE A 950 46.09 19.42 3.06
C PHE A 950 47.51 19.29 2.50
N GLU A 951 47.76 18.29 1.63
CA GLU A 951 48.98 18.21 0.82
C GLU A 951 48.95 19.28 -0.29
#